data_540385a572b0e6b2471c6542f89f1582
#
_entry.id   540385a572b0e6b2471c6542f89f1582
#
_cell.length_a   1.000
_cell.length_b   1.000
_cell.length_c   1.000
_cell.angle_alpha   90.00
_cell.angle_beta   90.00
_cell.angle_gamma   90.00
#
_symmetry.space_group_name_H-M   'P 1'
#
loop_
_entity.id
_entity.type
_entity.pdbx_description
1 polymer ?
#
loop_
_entity_poly.entity_id
_entity_poly.type
_entity_poly.pdbx_seq_one_letter_code
_entity_poly.pdbx_strand_id
1 'polypeptide(L)'
;MVSVAGWSLPRPRRNGPPFHSKSNVITVLEQVAVLLELEGANVFRVRSYQNASRTLGSLEEDLWTVTQEGRLTDVKGIGKGIAGLITEAMTEGTWGDISSLYASVPPGLIQMLAIPGLGPKKIKLFHEELGIESIEELRVAAEDERLRNLERMGAKSEAKVLDGIALLERFSGRRRLDVGLLYGEALEASIAEMKGVERTQLAGSTRRRKETIGDLDIVAAVNPADVASVTEQILALPGIADVKGAGSSKVSIILGTEFFDSGIPSTGLDGGVLAALGGEAYEELATNTTIDAQIRMVPPHVFPFTLAYFTGSKEHNVRLRQRALDRGLRLNEFGLFPVDAVGELKGLEAAEFSLPATEEADIYRHLELDYVPPELREDTGEIEASTLPSLVEASALKGAFHNHTTASDGVASLEQMAQAAIDMGWEYLGIADHSQILQIASGLSPGELLEQSESVRALNESWADGKKDFRLFHGSECDILPDGTLDYTAAERACLDHVVGSVHQLPTWMKRDEDENTAALIHAVEQDDLTILGHPTGRILGGRDGFEVDMHAVLRRMGELNAEGELKVVEINASPYRLDLDWRFCKFAKEQGVPVAINPDAHSTQGLKDVWFGTQIARKGWLEATDILNCRSGADLERLLW
;
A
#
# COMPACT_ATOMS: atom_id res chain seq x y z
N MET A 1 3.83 -10.60 -28.44
CA MET A 1 4.92 -10.30 -27.47
C MET A 1 4.31 -10.45 -26.09
N VAL A 2 4.78 -11.38 -25.28
CA VAL A 2 4.30 -11.52 -23.90
C VAL A 2 4.87 -10.34 -23.13
N SER A 3 4.02 -9.38 -22.78
CA SER A 3 4.39 -8.26 -21.90
C SER A 3 4.64 -8.83 -20.51
N VAL A 4 5.88 -8.69 -20.00
CA VAL A 4 6.17 -8.96 -18.60
C VAL A 4 5.61 -7.76 -17.81
N ALA A 5 4.72 -8.01 -16.87
CA ALA A 5 4.11 -6.97 -16.05
C ALA A 5 5.20 -6.06 -15.43
N GLY A 6 5.10 -4.77 -15.65
CA GLY A 6 6.05 -3.77 -15.15
C GLY A 6 7.18 -3.37 -16.10
N TRP A 7 7.37 -4.06 -17.23
CA TRP A 7 8.51 -3.87 -18.12
C TRP A 7 8.09 -3.63 -19.57
N SER A 8 7.50 -2.49 -19.81
CA SER A 8 7.17 -2.00 -21.16
C SER A 8 7.43 -0.50 -21.23
N LEU A 9 7.75 -0.03 -22.41
CA LEU A 9 7.88 1.41 -22.63
C LEU A 9 6.52 2.09 -22.47
N PRO A 10 6.42 3.19 -21.71
CA PRO A 10 5.20 3.95 -21.58
C PRO A 10 4.67 4.41 -22.93
N ARG A 11 3.35 4.39 -23.10
CA ARG A 11 2.71 4.92 -24.32
C ARG A 11 2.67 6.46 -24.23
N PRO A 12 2.84 7.15 -25.36
CA PRO A 12 2.76 8.60 -25.36
C PRO A 12 1.33 9.08 -25.04
N ARG A 13 1.24 10.23 -24.39
CA ARG A 13 -0.04 10.91 -24.14
C ARG A 13 -0.75 11.22 -25.46
N ARG A 14 -2.08 11.04 -25.51
CA ARG A 14 -2.87 11.27 -26.73
C ARG A 14 -3.01 12.74 -27.12
N ASN A 15 -2.81 13.68 -26.18
CA ASN A 15 -3.12 15.10 -26.33
C ASN A 15 -1.90 16.01 -26.60
N GLY A 16 -0.83 15.48 -27.17
CA GLY A 16 0.35 16.27 -27.57
C GLY A 16 1.42 16.42 -26.46
N PRO A 17 2.51 17.15 -26.75
CA PRO A 17 3.64 17.26 -25.84
C PRO A 17 3.31 18.02 -24.53
N PRO A 18 3.96 17.68 -23.42
CA PRO A 18 4.92 16.58 -23.35
C PRO A 18 4.25 15.22 -23.48
N PHE A 19 4.80 14.35 -24.35
CA PHE A 19 4.23 13.02 -24.59
C PHE A 19 4.40 12.06 -23.40
N HIS A 20 5.41 12.29 -22.54
CA HIS A 20 5.65 11.51 -21.34
C HIS A 20 5.83 12.42 -20.12
N SER A 21 5.45 11.93 -18.93
CA SER A 21 5.70 12.62 -17.68
C SER A 21 7.17 12.48 -17.25
N LYS A 22 7.62 13.33 -16.33
CA LYS A 22 8.94 13.20 -15.69
C LYS A 22 9.11 11.81 -15.04
N SER A 23 8.06 11.31 -14.36
CA SER A 23 8.04 9.99 -13.74
C SER A 23 8.24 8.88 -14.79
N ASN A 24 7.55 8.92 -15.94
CA ASN A 24 7.74 7.96 -17.03
C ASN A 24 9.19 7.92 -17.52
N VAL A 25 9.82 9.08 -17.66
CA VAL A 25 11.23 9.18 -18.07
C VAL A 25 12.15 8.56 -17.05
N ILE A 26 11.95 8.85 -15.77
CA ILE A 26 12.73 8.26 -14.65
C ILE A 26 12.61 6.74 -14.68
N THR A 27 11.39 6.21 -14.70
CA THR A 27 11.12 4.76 -14.75
C THR A 27 11.83 4.08 -15.92
N VAL A 28 11.78 4.66 -17.11
CA VAL A 28 12.45 4.09 -18.29
C VAL A 28 13.97 4.10 -18.11
N LEU A 29 14.56 5.17 -17.58
CA LEU A 29 16.02 5.21 -17.33
C LEU A 29 16.45 4.15 -16.32
N GLU A 30 15.68 3.89 -15.27
CA GLU A 30 15.93 2.83 -14.30
C GLU A 30 15.84 1.44 -14.94
N GLN A 31 14.78 1.18 -15.68
CA GLN A 31 14.58 -0.07 -16.40
C GLN A 31 15.73 -0.32 -17.39
N VAL A 32 16.14 0.70 -18.15
CA VAL A 32 17.27 0.61 -19.08
C VAL A 32 18.57 0.25 -18.34
N ALA A 33 18.83 0.83 -17.19
CA ALA A 33 20.01 0.49 -16.39
C ALA A 33 20.01 -0.99 -16.01
N VAL A 34 18.88 -1.54 -15.60
CA VAL A 34 18.72 -2.96 -15.23
C VAL A 34 18.85 -3.88 -16.46
N LEU A 35 18.20 -3.55 -17.58
CA LEU A 35 18.32 -4.32 -18.83
C LEU A 35 19.77 -4.37 -19.33
N LEU A 36 20.47 -3.24 -19.30
CA LEU A 36 21.89 -3.17 -19.63
C LEU A 36 22.77 -4.03 -18.69
N GLU A 37 22.41 -4.12 -17.41
CA GLU A 37 23.13 -4.98 -16.46
C GLU A 37 22.86 -6.46 -16.75
N LEU A 38 21.65 -6.85 -17.10
CA LEU A 38 21.28 -8.21 -17.52
C LEU A 38 22.03 -8.61 -18.82
N GLU A 39 22.15 -7.71 -19.79
CA GLU A 39 22.94 -7.93 -21.02
C GLU A 39 24.47 -7.92 -20.79
N GLY A 40 24.92 -7.51 -19.61
CA GLY A 40 26.36 -7.42 -19.32
C GLY A 40 27.07 -6.20 -19.94
N ALA A 41 26.32 -5.14 -20.17
CA ALA A 41 26.88 -3.89 -20.66
C ALA A 41 27.93 -3.31 -19.69
N ASN A 42 28.79 -2.41 -20.22
CA ASN A 42 29.81 -1.74 -19.43
C ASN A 42 29.20 -1.01 -18.22
N VAL A 43 29.80 -1.23 -17.04
CA VAL A 43 29.35 -0.66 -15.76
C VAL A 43 29.20 0.87 -15.80
N PHE A 44 30.05 1.58 -16.57
CA PHE A 44 29.94 3.02 -16.73
C PHE A 44 28.64 3.43 -17.47
N ARG A 45 28.21 2.63 -18.45
CA ARG A 45 26.97 2.85 -19.17
C ARG A 45 25.78 2.64 -18.24
N VAL A 46 25.74 1.55 -17.48
CA VAL A 46 24.71 1.28 -16.46
C VAL A 46 24.61 2.45 -15.47
N ARG A 47 25.75 2.85 -14.89
CA ARG A 47 25.79 3.97 -13.93
C ARG A 47 25.33 5.30 -14.52
N SER A 48 25.56 5.54 -15.81
CA SER A 48 25.10 6.77 -16.46
C SER A 48 23.57 6.88 -16.43
N TYR A 49 22.85 5.79 -16.68
CA TYR A 49 21.39 5.77 -16.63
C TYR A 49 20.88 5.87 -15.18
N GLN A 50 21.49 5.15 -14.23
CA GLN A 50 21.16 5.26 -12.81
C GLN A 50 21.35 6.67 -12.24
N ASN A 51 22.44 7.34 -12.62
CA ASN A 51 22.71 8.71 -12.20
C ASN A 51 21.73 9.70 -12.82
N ALA A 52 21.39 9.51 -14.10
CA ALA A 52 20.41 10.38 -14.76
C ALA A 52 19.02 10.25 -14.16
N SER A 53 18.58 9.03 -13.84
CA SER A 53 17.32 8.80 -13.12
C SER A 53 17.29 9.55 -11.79
N ARG A 54 18.30 9.38 -10.93
CA ARG A 54 18.39 10.08 -9.64
C ARG A 54 18.42 11.61 -9.81
N THR A 55 19.20 12.10 -10.77
CA THR A 55 19.29 13.52 -11.06
C THR A 55 17.94 14.10 -11.49
N LEU A 56 17.18 13.39 -12.32
CA LEU A 56 15.84 13.81 -12.69
C LEU A 56 14.88 13.76 -11.49
N GLY A 57 15.03 12.78 -10.60
CA GLY A 57 14.26 12.69 -9.36
C GLY A 57 14.39 13.95 -8.50
N SER A 58 15.62 14.46 -8.37
CA SER A 58 15.94 15.67 -7.61
C SER A 58 15.83 17.00 -8.38
N LEU A 59 15.45 16.98 -9.66
CA LEU A 59 15.32 18.19 -10.47
C LEU A 59 14.06 18.97 -10.07
N GLU A 60 14.21 20.16 -9.50
CA GLU A 60 13.09 21.02 -9.10
C GLU A 60 12.40 21.67 -10.30
N GLU A 61 13.16 22.02 -11.35
CA GLU A 61 12.61 22.60 -12.57
C GLU A 61 11.73 21.60 -13.33
N ASP A 62 10.70 22.14 -13.98
CA ASP A 62 9.87 21.32 -14.88
C ASP A 62 10.69 20.74 -16.04
N LEU A 63 10.69 19.41 -16.16
CA LEU A 63 11.50 18.70 -17.14
C LEU A 63 11.14 19.11 -18.58
N TRP A 64 9.88 19.43 -18.86
CA TRP A 64 9.46 19.90 -20.18
C TRP A 64 10.12 21.23 -20.53
N THR A 65 10.12 22.18 -19.60
CA THR A 65 10.77 23.50 -19.76
C THR A 65 12.26 23.35 -20.04
N VAL A 66 12.97 22.57 -19.23
CA VAL A 66 14.41 22.29 -19.40
C VAL A 66 14.69 21.64 -20.77
N THR A 67 13.79 20.75 -21.21
CA THR A 67 13.89 20.08 -22.52
C THR A 67 13.71 21.07 -23.68
N GLN A 68 12.69 21.91 -23.60
CA GLN A 68 12.39 22.90 -24.65
C GLN A 68 13.49 23.96 -24.80
N GLU A 69 14.14 24.34 -23.70
CA GLU A 69 15.24 25.28 -23.70
C GLU A 69 16.60 24.64 -24.08
N GLY A 70 16.62 23.33 -24.31
CA GLY A 70 17.84 22.60 -24.70
C GLY A 70 18.89 22.50 -23.59
N ARG A 71 18.50 22.70 -22.31
CA ARG A 71 19.40 22.74 -21.15
C ARG A 71 19.65 21.40 -20.46
N LEU A 72 19.13 20.30 -21.00
CA LEU A 72 19.30 18.96 -20.39
C LEU A 72 20.78 18.60 -20.13
N THR A 73 21.69 19.01 -21.01
CA THR A 73 23.12 18.73 -20.84
C THR A 73 23.79 19.62 -19.78
N ASP A 74 23.14 20.69 -19.34
CA ASP A 74 23.63 21.57 -18.29
C ASP A 74 23.30 20.99 -16.90
N VAL A 75 22.35 20.06 -16.86
CA VAL A 75 21.99 19.31 -15.65
C VAL A 75 23.10 18.29 -15.34
N LYS A 76 23.75 18.46 -14.19
CA LYS A 76 24.90 17.61 -13.78
C LYS A 76 24.46 16.14 -13.70
N GLY A 77 25.08 15.28 -14.49
CA GLY A 77 24.78 13.84 -14.55
C GLY A 77 24.00 13.41 -15.79
N ILE A 78 23.50 14.34 -16.60
CA ILE A 78 22.83 14.05 -17.87
C ILE A 78 23.79 14.29 -19.04
N GLY A 79 24.29 13.21 -19.65
CA GLY A 79 25.14 13.25 -20.83
C GLY A 79 24.34 13.39 -22.13
N LYS A 80 25.02 13.79 -23.21
CA LYS A 80 24.39 14.05 -24.52
C LYS A 80 23.48 12.91 -25.04
N GLY A 81 23.87 11.65 -24.85
CA GLY A 81 23.08 10.50 -25.29
C GLY A 81 21.75 10.38 -24.53
N ILE A 82 21.78 10.54 -23.22
CA ILE A 82 20.59 10.50 -22.37
C ILE A 82 19.73 11.74 -22.58
N ALA A 83 20.35 12.92 -22.76
CA ALA A 83 19.62 14.15 -23.10
C ALA A 83 18.85 13.99 -24.42
N GLY A 84 19.47 13.38 -25.46
CA GLY A 84 18.79 13.08 -26.72
C GLY A 84 17.59 12.16 -26.55
N LEU A 85 17.73 11.10 -25.76
CA LEU A 85 16.67 10.17 -25.43
C LEU A 85 15.50 10.86 -24.72
N ILE A 86 15.80 11.68 -23.68
CA ILE A 86 14.77 12.43 -22.95
C ILE A 86 14.05 13.40 -23.90
N THR A 87 14.79 14.10 -24.75
CA THR A 87 14.20 15.02 -25.73
C THR A 87 13.25 14.29 -26.66
N GLU A 88 13.64 13.17 -27.25
CA GLU A 88 12.83 12.35 -28.15
C GLU A 88 11.55 11.86 -27.42
N ALA A 89 11.71 11.30 -26.21
CA ALA A 89 10.57 10.86 -25.39
C ALA A 89 9.57 11.99 -25.12
N MET A 90 10.06 13.15 -24.71
CA MET A 90 9.20 14.29 -24.34
C MET A 90 8.54 14.97 -25.55
N THR A 91 9.25 15.07 -26.69
CA THR A 91 8.81 15.85 -27.87
C THR A 91 8.18 15.03 -28.98
N GLU A 92 8.55 13.76 -29.13
CA GLU A 92 8.10 12.86 -30.21
C GLU A 92 7.30 11.66 -29.67
N GLY A 93 7.38 11.38 -28.37
CA GLY A 93 6.70 10.25 -27.74
C GLY A 93 7.35 8.90 -28.02
N THR A 94 8.56 8.88 -28.58
CA THR A 94 9.31 7.68 -28.93
C THR A 94 10.54 7.49 -28.02
N TRP A 95 11.06 6.27 -27.97
CA TRP A 95 12.18 5.91 -27.10
C TRP A 95 13.43 5.44 -27.88
N GLY A 96 13.50 5.75 -29.18
CA GLY A 96 14.63 5.44 -30.05
C GLY A 96 15.09 3.99 -29.96
N ASP A 97 16.41 3.81 -29.88
CA ASP A 97 17.05 2.50 -29.85
C ASP A 97 16.75 1.66 -28.59
N ILE A 98 16.13 2.25 -27.55
CA ILE A 98 15.78 1.54 -26.31
C ILE A 98 14.74 0.45 -26.57
N SER A 99 13.85 0.63 -27.52
CA SER A 99 12.85 -0.39 -27.89
C SER A 99 13.52 -1.73 -28.29
N SER A 100 14.69 -1.69 -28.89
CA SER A 100 15.46 -2.90 -29.23
C SER A 100 16.03 -3.60 -27.99
N LEU A 101 16.45 -2.85 -26.97
CA LEU A 101 16.97 -3.38 -25.71
C LEU A 101 15.89 -4.15 -24.94
N TYR A 102 14.64 -3.63 -24.92
CA TYR A 102 13.52 -4.35 -24.30
C TYR A 102 13.18 -5.65 -25.03
N ALA A 103 13.48 -5.74 -26.31
CA ALA A 103 13.23 -6.94 -27.12
C ALA A 103 14.36 -7.98 -27.02
N SER A 104 15.58 -7.57 -26.66
CA SER A 104 16.75 -8.46 -26.63
C SER A 104 16.85 -9.29 -25.34
N VAL A 105 16.34 -8.78 -24.21
CA VAL A 105 16.39 -9.51 -22.93
C VAL A 105 15.27 -10.53 -22.84
N PRO A 106 15.53 -11.82 -22.57
CA PRO A 106 14.50 -12.83 -22.37
C PRO A 106 13.50 -12.42 -21.29
N PRO A 107 12.17 -12.49 -21.56
CA PRO A 107 11.15 -12.06 -20.60
C PRO A 107 11.24 -12.73 -19.23
N GLY A 108 11.66 -13.98 -19.16
CA GLY A 108 11.79 -14.69 -17.90
C GLY A 108 12.92 -14.14 -17.00
N LEU A 109 13.99 -13.56 -17.56
CA LEU A 109 15.01 -12.89 -16.75
C LEU A 109 14.44 -11.66 -16.04
N ILE A 110 13.55 -10.95 -16.73
CA ILE A 110 12.84 -9.81 -16.17
C ILE A 110 11.87 -10.30 -15.07
N GLN A 111 11.16 -11.41 -15.31
CA GLN A 111 10.28 -12.01 -14.29
C GLN A 111 11.02 -12.39 -13.01
N MET A 112 12.26 -12.89 -13.13
CA MET A 112 13.07 -13.25 -11.97
C MET A 112 13.45 -12.05 -11.09
N LEU A 113 13.43 -10.80 -11.60
CA LEU A 113 13.65 -9.60 -10.79
C LEU A 113 12.58 -9.40 -9.72
N ALA A 114 11.39 -9.98 -9.90
CA ALA A 114 10.34 -9.97 -8.90
C ALA A 114 10.61 -10.90 -7.71
N ILE A 115 11.62 -11.78 -7.79
CA ILE A 115 11.99 -12.68 -6.69
C ILE A 115 12.76 -11.88 -5.63
N PRO A 116 12.24 -11.78 -4.39
CA PRO A 116 12.89 -11.04 -3.31
C PRO A 116 14.34 -11.48 -3.07
N GLY A 117 15.25 -10.53 -3.02
CA GLY A 117 16.68 -10.77 -2.80
C GLY A 117 17.46 -11.27 -4.04
N LEU A 118 16.82 -11.26 -5.22
CA LEU A 118 17.44 -11.63 -6.48
C LEU A 118 17.61 -10.40 -7.38
N GLY A 119 18.83 -9.90 -7.48
CA GLY A 119 19.15 -8.76 -8.33
C GLY A 119 19.72 -9.15 -9.70
N PRO A 120 19.83 -8.18 -10.65
CA PRO A 120 20.22 -8.44 -12.04
C PRO A 120 21.55 -9.18 -12.19
N LYS A 121 22.53 -8.92 -11.32
CA LYS A 121 23.85 -9.62 -11.34
C LYS A 121 23.75 -11.13 -11.14
N LYS A 122 22.90 -11.55 -10.21
CA LYS A 122 22.69 -12.99 -9.95
C LYS A 122 21.89 -13.63 -11.08
N ILE A 123 20.86 -12.94 -11.56
CA ILE A 123 20.02 -13.42 -12.68
C ILE A 123 20.91 -13.62 -13.92
N LYS A 124 21.74 -12.65 -14.23
CA LYS A 124 22.72 -12.75 -15.31
C LYS A 124 23.64 -13.95 -15.13
N LEU A 125 24.22 -14.13 -13.93
CA LEU A 125 25.09 -15.28 -13.62
C LEU A 125 24.35 -16.61 -13.87
N PHE A 126 23.10 -16.74 -13.45
CA PHE A 126 22.29 -17.95 -13.65
C PHE A 126 22.00 -18.21 -15.12
N HIS A 127 21.73 -17.15 -15.88
CA HIS A 127 21.52 -17.25 -17.32
C HIS A 127 22.78 -17.65 -18.06
N GLU A 128 23.91 -16.98 -17.80
CA GLU A 128 25.18 -17.24 -18.50
C GLU A 128 25.78 -18.62 -18.16
N GLU A 129 25.73 -19.07 -16.90
CA GLU A 129 26.39 -20.28 -16.44
C GLU A 129 25.51 -21.54 -16.55
N LEU A 130 24.19 -21.38 -16.42
CA LEU A 130 23.24 -22.51 -16.36
C LEU A 130 22.16 -22.47 -17.44
N GLY A 131 22.11 -21.41 -18.27
CA GLY A 131 21.13 -21.25 -19.32
C GLY A 131 19.69 -21.05 -18.80
N ILE A 132 19.54 -20.53 -17.58
CA ILE A 132 18.22 -20.35 -16.92
C ILE A 132 17.52 -19.14 -17.54
N GLU A 133 16.31 -19.32 -18.06
CA GLU A 133 15.49 -18.29 -18.69
C GLU A 133 14.08 -18.14 -18.08
N SER A 134 13.75 -18.97 -17.06
CA SER A 134 12.44 -18.92 -16.40
C SER A 134 12.56 -19.17 -14.90
N ILE A 135 11.54 -18.71 -14.14
CA ILE A 135 11.46 -18.95 -12.68
C ILE A 135 11.38 -20.43 -12.38
N GLU A 136 10.69 -21.20 -13.22
CA GLU A 136 10.59 -22.66 -13.04
C GLU A 136 11.95 -23.36 -13.24
N GLU A 137 12.71 -23.00 -14.28
CA GLU A 137 14.07 -23.51 -14.46
C GLU A 137 15.00 -23.12 -13.32
N LEU A 138 14.82 -21.89 -12.77
CA LEU A 138 15.57 -21.44 -11.61
C LEU A 138 15.22 -22.26 -10.37
N ARG A 139 13.95 -22.60 -10.16
CA ARG A 139 13.50 -23.48 -9.08
C ARG A 139 14.15 -24.84 -9.18
N VAL A 140 14.00 -25.50 -10.32
CA VAL A 140 14.58 -26.83 -10.56
C VAL A 140 16.09 -26.81 -10.35
N ALA A 141 16.77 -25.77 -10.84
CA ALA A 141 18.22 -25.65 -10.63
C ALA A 141 18.61 -25.47 -9.14
N ALA A 142 17.78 -24.80 -8.35
CA ALA A 142 17.99 -24.64 -6.92
C ALA A 142 17.68 -25.93 -6.13
N GLU A 143 16.59 -26.65 -6.48
CA GLU A 143 16.23 -27.95 -5.89
C GLU A 143 17.28 -29.03 -6.21
N ASP A 144 17.85 -29.01 -7.40
CA ASP A 144 18.94 -29.88 -7.84
C ASP A 144 20.32 -29.47 -7.27
N GLU A 145 20.39 -28.52 -6.37
CA GLU A 145 21.62 -28.03 -5.73
C GLU A 145 22.66 -27.46 -6.71
N ARG A 146 22.25 -27.01 -7.88
CA ARG A 146 23.14 -26.53 -8.96
C ARG A 146 23.60 -25.09 -8.73
N LEU A 147 22.79 -24.23 -8.09
CA LEU A 147 23.14 -22.83 -7.87
C LEU A 147 24.28 -22.67 -6.89
N ARG A 148 24.38 -23.53 -5.86
CA ARG A 148 25.44 -23.47 -4.84
C ARG A 148 26.85 -23.67 -5.38
N ASN A 149 26.98 -24.23 -6.58
CA ASN A 149 28.26 -24.47 -7.24
C ASN A 149 28.77 -23.27 -8.05
N LEU A 150 27.97 -22.25 -8.20
CA LEU A 150 28.35 -21.02 -8.92
C LEU A 150 29.21 -20.11 -8.05
N GLU A 151 30.01 -19.26 -8.72
CA GLU A 151 30.88 -18.29 -8.04
C GLU A 151 30.05 -17.39 -7.09
N ARG A 152 30.52 -17.22 -5.86
CA ARG A 152 29.87 -16.42 -4.80
C ARG A 152 28.46 -16.90 -4.40
N MET A 153 28.08 -18.09 -4.82
CA MET A 153 26.88 -18.78 -4.35
C MET A 153 27.26 -19.88 -3.36
N GLY A 154 26.35 -20.25 -2.51
CA GLY A 154 26.51 -21.34 -1.55
C GLY A 154 25.13 -21.82 -1.09
N ALA A 155 25.08 -22.90 -0.33
CA ALA A 155 23.81 -23.51 0.10
C ALA A 155 22.84 -22.49 0.72
N LYS A 156 23.32 -21.52 1.52
CA LYS A 156 22.47 -20.46 2.09
C LYS A 156 21.91 -19.50 1.04
N SER A 157 22.68 -19.21 -0.02
CA SER A 157 22.21 -18.32 -1.09
C SER A 157 21.21 -19.03 -2.00
N GLU A 158 21.38 -20.32 -2.21
CA GLU A 158 20.46 -21.17 -2.96
C GLU A 158 19.13 -21.33 -2.20
N ALA A 159 19.18 -21.63 -0.89
CA ALA A 159 17.98 -21.68 -0.06
C ALA A 159 17.18 -20.36 -0.12
N LYS A 160 17.86 -19.20 -0.05
CA LYS A 160 17.19 -17.90 -0.20
C LYS A 160 16.55 -17.68 -1.56
N VAL A 161 17.05 -18.28 -2.63
CA VAL A 161 16.38 -18.23 -3.94
C VAL A 161 15.08 -19.02 -3.90
N LEU A 162 15.09 -20.23 -3.30
CA LEU A 162 13.86 -21.03 -3.11
C LEU A 162 12.83 -20.32 -2.23
N ASP A 163 13.28 -19.73 -1.11
CA ASP A 163 12.42 -18.95 -0.23
C ASP A 163 11.80 -17.75 -0.98
N GLY A 164 12.60 -17.05 -1.79
CA GLY A 164 12.13 -15.95 -2.62
C GLY A 164 11.12 -16.36 -3.70
N ILE A 165 11.31 -17.53 -4.33
CA ILE A 165 10.36 -18.10 -5.29
C ILE A 165 9.06 -18.46 -4.57
N ALA A 166 9.12 -19.13 -3.42
CA ALA A 166 7.94 -19.51 -2.64
C ALA A 166 7.16 -18.25 -2.17
N LEU A 167 7.88 -17.20 -1.78
CA LEU A 167 7.29 -15.93 -1.42
C LEU A 167 6.58 -15.25 -2.61
N LEU A 168 7.26 -15.20 -3.77
CA LEU A 168 6.67 -14.68 -5.00
C LEU A 168 5.37 -15.43 -5.37
N GLU A 169 5.37 -16.76 -5.24
CA GLU A 169 4.18 -17.58 -5.52
C GLU A 169 3.04 -17.34 -4.53
N ARG A 170 3.37 -17.21 -3.26
CA ARG A 170 2.38 -16.89 -2.22
C ARG A 170 1.67 -15.56 -2.50
N PHE A 171 2.40 -14.57 -3.03
CA PHE A 171 1.85 -13.28 -3.44
C PHE A 171 1.41 -13.24 -4.91
N SER A 172 1.69 -14.29 -5.69
CA SER A 172 1.29 -14.38 -7.09
C SER A 172 -0.23 -14.23 -7.23
N GLY A 173 -0.66 -13.31 -8.06
CA GLY A 173 -2.07 -12.98 -8.25
C GLY A 173 -2.69 -12.10 -7.17
N ARG A 174 -1.98 -11.73 -6.11
CA ARG A 174 -2.47 -10.75 -5.13
C ARG A 174 -1.91 -9.35 -5.41
N ARG A 175 -2.73 -8.34 -5.15
CA ARG A 175 -2.39 -6.92 -5.29
C ARG A 175 -2.51 -6.23 -3.93
N ARG A 176 -1.75 -5.18 -3.69
CA ARG A 176 -1.91 -4.34 -2.50
C ARG A 176 -3.28 -3.67 -2.49
N LEU A 177 -3.71 -3.23 -1.31
CA LEU A 177 -5.01 -2.59 -1.11
C LEU A 177 -5.18 -1.33 -1.99
N ASP A 178 -4.16 -0.51 -2.12
CA ASP A 178 -4.15 0.69 -2.96
C ASP A 178 -4.49 0.38 -4.43
N VAL A 179 -3.81 -0.61 -5.00
CA VAL A 179 -4.05 -1.09 -6.37
C VAL A 179 -5.45 -1.71 -6.49
N GLY A 180 -5.84 -2.57 -5.53
CA GLY A 180 -7.16 -3.20 -5.54
C GLY A 180 -8.30 -2.19 -5.46
N LEU A 181 -8.16 -1.15 -4.66
CA LEU A 181 -9.15 -0.08 -4.55
C LEU A 181 -9.20 0.80 -5.80
N LEU A 182 -8.05 1.16 -6.36
CA LEU A 182 -7.98 1.94 -7.59
C LEU A 182 -8.77 1.28 -8.72
N TYR A 183 -8.48 0.01 -9.02
CA TYR A 183 -9.20 -0.74 -10.04
C TYR A 183 -10.66 -1.01 -9.66
N GLY A 184 -10.91 -1.33 -8.39
CA GLY A 184 -12.24 -1.66 -7.90
C GLY A 184 -13.21 -0.48 -7.95
N GLU A 185 -12.82 0.68 -7.44
CA GLU A 185 -13.63 1.90 -7.44
C GLU A 185 -13.86 2.41 -8.87
N ALA A 186 -12.84 2.37 -9.73
CA ALA A 186 -12.99 2.77 -11.13
C ALA A 186 -13.92 1.83 -11.91
N LEU A 187 -13.85 0.51 -11.66
CA LEU A 187 -14.75 -0.47 -12.27
C LEU A 187 -16.18 -0.31 -11.74
N GLU A 188 -16.36 -0.11 -10.43
CA GLU A 188 -17.65 0.16 -9.82
C GLU A 188 -18.31 1.39 -10.43
N ALA A 189 -17.58 2.51 -10.55
CA ALA A 189 -18.07 3.74 -11.18
C ALA A 189 -18.45 3.53 -12.65
N SER A 190 -17.60 2.82 -13.41
CA SER A 190 -17.89 2.51 -14.82
C SER A 190 -19.17 1.69 -14.99
N ILE A 191 -19.43 0.73 -14.10
CA ILE A 191 -20.64 -0.09 -14.15
C ILE A 191 -21.86 0.71 -13.68
N ALA A 192 -21.70 1.61 -12.72
CA ALA A 192 -22.79 2.45 -12.21
C ALA A 192 -23.41 3.35 -13.31
N GLU A 193 -22.62 3.77 -14.29
CA GLU A 193 -23.05 4.61 -15.41
C GLU A 193 -23.74 3.82 -16.53
N MET A 194 -23.72 2.47 -16.50
CA MET A 194 -24.29 1.63 -17.55
C MET A 194 -25.81 1.67 -17.55
N LYS A 195 -26.39 1.75 -18.74
CA LYS A 195 -27.84 1.70 -18.89
C LYS A 195 -28.39 0.34 -18.46
N GLY A 196 -29.34 0.33 -17.53
CA GLY A 196 -29.96 -0.89 -16.99
C GLY A 196 -29.37 -1.32 -15.67
N VAL A 197 -28.35 -0.63 -15.15
CA VAL A 197 -27.84 -0.80 -13.79
C VAL A 197 -28.57 0.20 -12.87
N GLU A 198 -29.19 -0.29 -11.80
CA GLU A 198 -29.87 0.55 -10.82
C GLU A 198 -28.96 0.92 -9.64
N ARG A 199 -28.10 -0.01 -9.26
CA ARG A 199 -27.14 0.14 -8.15
C ARG A 199 -25.97 -0.78 -8.36
N THR A 200 -24.78 -0.36 -7.94
CA THR A 200 -23.56 -1.18 -7.91
C THR A 200 -22.81 -0.96 -6.61
N GLN A 201 -22.03 -1.95 -6.18
CA GLN A 201 -21.20 -1.85 -5.01
C GLN A 201 -20.03 -2.83 -5.09
N LEU A 202 -18.85 -2.33 -4.77
CA LEU A 202 -17.67 -3.16 -4.52
C LEU A 202 -17.93 -4.09 -3.33
N ALA A 203 -17.46 -5.32 -3.41
CA ALA A 203 -17.63 -6.36 -2.39
C ALA A 203 -16.28 -7.04 -2.06
N GLY A 204 -16.30 -8.25 -1.54
CA GLY A 204 -15.14 -9.07 -1.30
C GLY A 204 -14.12 -8.50 -0.32
N SER A 205 -12.89 -8.96 -0.47
CA SER A 205 -11.77 -8.54 0.38
C SER A 205 -11.42 -7.06 0.24
N THR A 206 -11.67 -6.47 -0.92
CA THR A 206 -11.44 -5.04 -1.19
C THR A 206 -12.36 -4.17 -0.34
N ARG A 207 -13.66 -4.49 -0.28
CA ARG A 207 -14.61 -3.78 0.57
C ARG A 207 -14.31 -3.95 2.06
N ARG A 208 -13.79 -5.12 2.47
CA ARG A 208 -13.36 -5.37 3.84
C ARG A 208 -11.99 -4.78 4.18
N ARG A 209 -11.36 -4.04 3.26
CA ARG A 209 -10.05 -3.39 3.46
C ARG A 209 -8.95 -4.37 3.89
N LYS A 210 -8.86 -5.52 3.21
CA LYS A 210 -7.72 -6.44 3.40
C LYS A 210 -6.45 -5.81 2.83
N GLU A 211 -5.32 -6.06 3.47
CA GLU A 211 -4.00 -5.52 3.10
C GLU A 211 -3.58 -5.90 1.68
N THR A 212 -4.05 -7.08 1.24
CA THR A 212 -3.84 -7.57 -0.12
C THR A 212 -5.12 -8.18 -0.69
N ILE A 213 -5.33 -7.99 -1.99
CA ILE A 213 -6.53 -8.33 -2.74
C ILE A 213 -6.19 -9.40 -3.78
N GLY A 214 -6.98 -10.48 -3.86
CA GLY A 214 -6.82 -11.52 -4.88
C GLY A 214 -7.57 -11.22 -6.16
N ASP A 215 -8.81 -10.79 -6.01
CA ASP A 215 -9.74 -10.46 -7.10
C ASP A 215 -10.67 -9.33 -6.66
N LEU A 216 -11.33 -8.72 -7.63
CA LEU A 216 -12.37 -7.73 -7.39
C LEU A 216 -13.73 -8.39 -7.51
N ASP A 217 -14.56 -8.23 -6.49
CA ASP A 217 -15.96 -8.62 -6.51
C ASP A 217 -16.84 -7.37 -6.61
N ILE A 218 -17.71 -7.30 -7.62
CA ILE A 218 -18.73 -6.25 -7.77
C ILE A 218 -20.09 -6.90 -7.84
N VAL A 219 -21.03 -6.33 -7.09
CA VAL A 219 -22.45 -6.68 -7.15
C VAL A 219 -23.19 -5.54 -7.85
N ALA A 220 -23.98 -5.87 -8.86
CA ALA A 220 -24.80 -4.92 -9.60
C ALA A 220 -26.28 -5.33 -9.55
N ALA A 221 -27.15 -4.39 -9.19
CA ALA A 221 -28.60 -4.53 -9.26
C ALA A 221 -29.03 -4.28 -10.71
N VAL A 222 -29.49 -5.32 -11.38
CA VAL A 222 -29.89 -5.29 -12.78
C VAL A 222 -31.20 -6.05 -12.95
N ASN A 223 -32.18 -5.46 -13.62
CA ASN A 223 -33.40 -6.18 -13.94
C ASN A 223 -33.13 -7.34 -14.91
N PRO A 224 -33.80 -8.50 -14.76
CA PRO A 224 -33.55 -9.67 -15.63
C PRO A 224 -33.63 -9.38 -17.13
N ALA A 225 -34.46 -8.41 -17.54
CA ALA A 225 -34.61 -8.02 -18.94
C ALA A 225 -33.37 -7.27 -19.50
N ASP A 226 -32.60 -6.61 -18.63
CA ASP A 226 -31.46 -5.76 -19.02
C ASP A 226 -30.11 -6.49 -18.93
N VAL A 227 -30.06 -7.68 -18.32
CA VAL A 227 -28.81 -8.42 -18.06
C VAL A 227 -27.98 -8.63 -19.33
N ALA A 228 -28.61 -9.00 -20.45
CA ALA A 228 -27.89 -9.21 -21.71
C ALA A 228 -27.22 -7.91 -22.20
N SER A 229 -27.94 -6.80 -22.16
CA SER A 229 -27.44 -5.48 -22.58
C SER A 229 -26.32 -5.00 -21.65
N VAL A 230 -26.48 -5.18 -20.33
CA VAL A 230 -25.43 -4.81 -19.35
C VAL A 230 -24.18 -5.67 -19.56
N THR A 231 -24.35 -6.98 -19.83
CA THR A 231 -23.22 -7.86 -20.15
C THR A 231 -22.44 -7.37 -21.37
N GLU A 232 -23.14 -6.97 -22.45
CA GLU A 232 -22.49 -6.41 -23.64
C GLU A 232 -21.73 -5.11 -23.33
N GLN A 233 -22.30 -4.23 -22.51
CA GLN A 233 -21.65 -2.99 -22.09
C GLN A 233 -20.39 -3.28 -21.23
N ILE A 234 -20.44 -4.25 -20.29
CA ILE A 234 -19.27 -4.66 -19.51
C ILE A 234 -18.17 -5.18 -20.43
N LEU A 235 -18.51 -6.06 -21.37
CA LEU A 235 -17.53 -6.64 -22.30
C LEU A 235 -16.95 -5.61 -23.29
N ALA A 236 -17.60 -4.46 -23.46
CA ALA A 236 -17.12 -3.35 -24.29
C ALA A 236 -16.23 -2.36 -23.52
N LEU A 237 -16.02 -2.55 -22.20
CA LEU A 237 -15.13 -1.69 -21.43
C LEU A 237 -13.71 -1.70 -22.02
N PRO A 238 -13.02 -0.56 -22.07
CA PRO A 238 -11.61 -0.51 -22.47
C PRO A 238 -10.74 -1.30 -21.48
N GLY A 239 -9.60 -1.78 -21.93
CA GLY A 239 -8.59 -2.40 -21.05
C GLY A 239 -8.96 -3.77 -20.46
N ILE A 240 -9.98 -4.44 -20.99
CA ILE A 240 -10.18 -5.87 -20.71
C ILE A 240 -9.07 -6.65 -21.43
N ALA A 241 -8.18 -7.24 -20.61
CA ALA A 241 -7.08 -8.07 -21.11
C ALA A 241 -7.55 -9.48 -21.50
N ASP A 242 -8.54 -10.04 -20.78
CA ASP A 242 -9.13 -11.34 -21.07
C ASP A 242 -10.55 -11.46 -20.50
N VAL A 243 -11.36 -12.32 -21.11
CA VAL A 243 -12.72 -12.68 -20.67
C VAL A 243 -12.75 -14.15 -20.25
N LYS A 244 -12.70 -14.40 -18.94
CA LYS A 244 -12.75 -15.76 -18.38
C LYS A 244 -14.12 -16.41 -18.51
N GLY A 245 -15.18 -15.62 -18.61
CA GLY A 245 -16.55 -16.09 -18.80
C GLY A 245 -17.58 -14.98 -18.70
N ALA A 246 -18.68 -15.14 -19.45
CA ALA A 246 -19.84 -14.27 -19.44
C ALA A 246 -21.11 -15.11 -19.44
N GLY A 247 -21.83 -15.10 -18.33
CA GLY A 247 -23.08 -15.83 -18.11
C GLY A 247 -24.24 -14.89 -17.84
N SER A 248 -25.43 -15.46 -17.62
CA SER A 248 -26.67 -14.74 -17.37
C SER A 248 -26.76 -14.03 -16.00
N SER A 249 -25.80 -14.22 -15.12
CA SER A 249 -25.78 -13.59 -13.79
C SER A 249 -24.38 -13.21 -13.32
N LYS A 250 -23.34 -13.54 -14.14
CA LYS A 250 -21.94 -13.32 -13.76
C LYS A 250 -21.09 -13.08 -14.99
N VAL A 251 -20.27 -12.05 -14.93
CA VAL A 251 -19.17 -11.80 -15.86
C VAL A 251 -17.85 -11.88 -15.10
N SER A 252 -16.86 -12.57 -15.68
CA SER A 252 -15.51 -12.70 -15.10
C SER A 252 -14.50 -12.27 -16.16
N ILE A 253 -13.70 -11.27 -15.81
CA ILE A 253 -12.74 -10.61 -16.71
C ILE A 253 -11.39 -10.44 -16.02
N ILE A 254 -10.37 -10.17 -16.81
CA ILE A 254 -9.09 -9.63 -16.33
C ILE A 254 -8.99 -8.20 -16.86
N LEU A 255 -8.80 -7.25 -15.95
CA LEU A 255 -8.50 -5.86 -16.29
C LEU A 255 -7.00 -5.67 -16.43
N GLY A 256 -6.57 -4.96 -17.44
CA GLY A 256 -5.20 -4.51 -17.67
C GLY A 256 -5.04 -3.01 -17.43
N THR A 257 -3.84 -2.51 -17.66
CA THR A 257 -3.48 -1.08 -17.49
C THR A 257 -4.25 -0.17 -18.44
N GLU A 258 -4.58 -0.66 -19.64
CA GLU A 258 -5.35 0.11 -20.63
C GLU A 258 -6.78 0.46 -20.13
N PHE A 259 -7.22 -0.10 -19.02
CA PHE A 259 -8.49 0.27 -18.39
C PHE A 259 -8.54 1.77 -18.04
N PHE A 260 -7.40 2.36 -17.72
CA PHE A 260 -7.29 3.78 -17.40
C PHE A 260 -6.99 4.70 -18.58
N ASP A 261 -6.71 4.16 -19.78
CA ASP A 261 -6.37 4.96 -20.99
C ASP A 261 -7.51 5.89 -21.45
N SER A 262 -8.76 5.58 -21.12
CA SER A 262 -9.94 6.38 -21.45
C SER A 262 -10.30 7.45 -20.42
N GLY A 263 -9.49 7.59 -19.38
CA GLY A 263 -9.78 8.40 -18.20
C GLY A 263 -10.58 7.62 -17.16
N ILE A 264 -10.46 8.04 -15.89
CA ILE A 264 -11.28 7.48 -14.82
C ILE A 264 -12.64 8.18 -14.83
N PRO A 265 -13.74 7.47 -14.62
CA PRO A 265 -15.04 8.09 -14.40
C PRO A 265 -14.95 9.08 -13.24
N SER A 266 -15.24 10.35 -13.49
CA SER A 266 -15.10 11.42 -12.50
C SER A 266 -16.27 11.50 -11.51
N THR A 267 -17.28 10.64 -11.67
CA THR A 267 -18.53 10.70 -10.91
C THR A 267 -18.59 9.59 -9.84
N GLY A 268 -18.73 9.99 -8.60
CA GLY A 268 -19.11 9.09 -7.49
C GLY A 268 -17.99 8.65 -6.53
N LEU A 269 -16.79 9.21 -6.63
CA LEU A 269 -15.62 8.82 -5.81
C LEU A 269 -15.35 9.77 -4.62
N ASP A 270 -16.36 10.52 -4.17
CA ASP A 270 -16.21 11.37 -2.99
C ASP A 270 -15.80 10.54 -1.76
N GLY A 271 -14.57 10.75 -1.28
CA GLY A 271 -14.00 10.07 -0.10
C GLY A 271 -13.35 8.70 -0.35
N GLY A 272 -13.26 8.23 -1.60
CA GLY A 272 -12.54 7.01 -1.97
C GLY A 272 -11.03 7.20 -2.14
N VAL A 273 -10.34 6.11 -2.53
CA VAL A 273 -8.88 6.11 -2.74
C VAL A 273 -8.42 7.10 -3.80
N LEU A 274 -9.21 7.28 -4.87
CA LEU A 274 -8.90 8.23 -5.94
C LEU A 274 -8.92 9.69 -5.46
N ALA A 275 -9.84 10.02 -4.55
CA ALA A 275 -9.87 11.33 -3.91
C ALA A 275 -8.68 11.51 -2.95
N ALA A 276 -8.27 10.45 -2.25
CA ALA A 276 -7.15 10.46 -1.33
C ALA A 276 -5.80 10.58 -2.05
N LEU A 277 -5.54 9.79 -3.10
CA LEU A 277 -4.25 9.77 -3.79
C LEU A 277 -4.02 10.99 -4.70
N GLY A 278 -5.07 11.51 -5.33
CA GLY A 278 -4.93 12.55 -6.36
C GLY A 278 -4.45 12.00 -7.71
N GLY A 279 -4.60 12.81 -8.78
CA GLY A 279 -4.49 12.34 -10.17
C GLY A 279 -3.12 11.84 -10.63
N GLU A 280 -2.00 12.32 -10.08
CA GLU A 280 -0.66 11.92 -10.54
C GLU A 280 -0.18 10.61 -9.91
N ALA A 281 -0.45 10.36 -8.64
CA ALA A 281 -0.05 9.14 -7.95
C ALA A 281 -0.71 7.88 -8.53
N TYR A 282 -1.90 8.00 -9.10
CA TYR A 282 -2.60 6.88 -9.68
C TYR A 282 -2.02 6.42 -11.03
N GLU A 283 -1.44 7.32 -11.83
CA GLU A 283 -0.77 6.95 -13.09
C GLU A 283 0.37 5.94 -12.84
N GLU A 284 1.09 6.10 -11.72
CA GLU A 284 2.16 5.19 -11.32
C GLU A 284 1.62 3.82 -10.85
N LEU A 285 0.55 3.81 -10.06
CA LEU A 285 -0.08 2.58 -9.57
C LEU A 285 -0.76 1.76 -10.69
N ALA A 286 -1.32 2.43 -11.69
CA ALA A 286 -1.99 1.78 -12.81
C ALA A 286 -1.01 1.11 -13.79
N THR A 287 0.27 1.46 -13.77
CA THR A 287 1.24 0.91 -14.73
C THR A 287 1.51 -0.58 -14.47
N ASN A 288 1.29 -1.39 -15.53
CA ASN A 288 1.73 -2.78 -15.65
C ASN A 288 1.09 -3.81 -14.69
N THR A 289 -0.13 -3.54 -14.22
CA THR A 289 -0.85 -4.45 -13.33
C THR A 289 -2.06 -5.04 -14.04
N THR A 290 -2.31 -6.32 -13.83
CA THR A 290 -3.58 -6.98 -14.18
C THR A 290 -4.28 -7.43 -12.92
N ILE A 291 -5.62 -7.36 -12.91
CA ILE A 291 -6.42 -7.83 -11.79
C ILE A 291 -7.65 -8.59 -12.28
N ASP A 292 -7.94 -9.72 -11.64
CA ASP A 292 -9.16 -10.46 -11.86
C ASP A 292 -10.36 -9.70 -11.29
N ALA A 293 -11.47 -9.67 -12.05
CA ALA A 293 -12.72 -9.06 -11.60
C ALA A 293 -13.93 -9.96 -11.89
N GLN A 294 -14.83 -10.05 -10.92
CA GLN A 294 -16.08 -10.76 -11.03
C GLN A 294 -17.24 -9.79 -10.79
N ILE A 295 -18.09 -9.63 -11.78
CA ILE A 295 -19.30 -8.80 -11.71
C ILE A 295 -20.51 -9.73 -11.60
N ARG A 296 -21.29 -9.61 -10.51
CA ARG A 296 -22.51 -10.36 -10.29
C ARG A 296 -23.70 -9.45 -10.51
N MET A 297 -24.58 -9.85 -11.42
CA MET A 297 -25.81 -9.15 -11.75
C MET A 297 -26.99 -9.87 -11.09
N VAL A 298 -27.74 -9.16 -10.27
CA VAL A 298 -28.88 -9.71 -9.52
C VAL A 298 -30.07 -8.77 -9.58
N PRO A 299 -31.31 -9.28 -9.43
CA PRO A 299 -32.49 -8.41 -9.30
C PRO A 299 -32.35 -7.44 -8.13
N PRO A 300 -32.89 -6.21 -8.22
CA PRO A 300 -32.71 -5.17 -7.19
C PRO A 300 -33.12 -5.60 -5.77
N HIS A 301 -34.19 -6.37 -5.61
CA HIS A 301 -34.65 -6.87 -4.31
C HIS A 301 -33.74 -7.91 -3.66
N VAL A 302 -32.85 -8.54 -4.45
CA VAL A 302 -31.86 -9.54 -3.97
C VAL A 302 -30.52 -8.86 -3.63
N PHE A 303 -30.28 -7.68 -4.15
CA PHE A 303 -29.01 -6.97 -4.06
C PHE A 303 -28.43 -6.88 -2.64
N PRO A 304 -29.18 -6.49 -1.57
CA PRO A 304 -28.62 -6.38 -0.22
C PRO A 304 -28.06 -7.71 0.31
N PHE A 305 -28.75 -8.81 0.02
CA PHE A 305 -28.35 -10.14 0.47
C PHE A 305 -27.12 -10.65 -0.29
N THR A 306 -27.10 -10.44 -1.61
CA THR A 306 -25.93 -10.79 -2.43
C THR A 306 -24.72 -9.94 -2.02
N LEU A 307 -24.90 -8.65 -1.77
CA LEU A 307 -23.84 -7.76 -1.33
C LEU A 307 -23.27 -8.22 0.03
N ALA A 308 -24.11 -8.52 1.00
CA ALA A 308 -23.67 -9.04 2.30
C ALA A 308 -22.91 -10.35 2.15
N TYR A 309 -23.43 -11.29 1.33
CA TYR A 309 -22.82 -12.59 1.12
C TYR A 309 -21.43 -12.49 0.44
N PHE A 310 -21.30 -11.70 -0.64
CA PHE A 310 -20.05 -11.54 -1.36
C PHE A 310 -19.07 -10.57 -0.68
N THR A 311 -19.55 -9.67 0.17
CA THR A 311 -18.67 -8.93 1.07
C THR A 311 -17.91 -9.89 1.99
N GLY A 312 -18.55 -10.90 2.55
CA GLY A 312 -17.95 -11.89 3.45
C GLY A 312 -17.58 -11.25 4.82
N SER A 313 -16.57 -11.78 5.54
CA SER A 313 -15.73 -12.94 5.18
C SER A 313 -16.54 -14.24 5.14
N LYS A 314 -15.86 -15.34 4.74
CA LYS A 314 -16.48 -16.68 4.81
C LYS A 314 -16.87 -17.00 6.26
N GLU A 315 -15.98 -16.71 7.19
CA GLU A 315 -16.11 -16.95 8.62
C GLU A 315 -17.26 -16.11 9.19
N HIS A 316 -17.31 -14.81 8.89
CA HIS A 316 -18.42 -13.93 9.24
C HIS A 316 -19.77 -14.46 8.72
N ASN A 317 -19.82 -14.86 7.44
CA ASN A 317 -21.04 -15.43 6.84
C ASN A 317 -21.49 -16.74 7.53
N VAL A 318 -20.55 -17.55 8.01
CA VAL A 318 -20.89 -18.77 8.78
C VAL A 318 -21.56 -18.38 10.10
N ARG A 319 -21.01 -17.42 10.83
CA ARG A 319 -21.56 -16.92 12.09
C ARG A 319 -22.94 -16.28 11.87
N LEU A 320 -23.06 -15.41 10.86
CA LEU A 320 -24.32 -14.74 10.56
C LEU A 320 -25.42 -15.72 10.16
N ARG A 321 -25.09 -16.78 9.40
CA ARG A 321 -26.03 -17.86 9.06
C ARG A 321 -26.43 -18.68 10.28
N GLN A 322 -25.51 -18.98 11.19
CA GLN A 322 -25.83 -19.65 12.44
C GLN A 322 -26.79 -18.82 13.28
N ARG A 323 -26.52 -17.52 13.40
CA ARG A 323 -27.41 -16.56 14.09
C ARG A 323 -28.83 -16.54 13.49
N ALA A 324 -28.93 -16.64 12.16
CA ALA A 324 -30.23 -16.74 11.48
C ALA A 324 -30.95 -18.06 11.85
N LEU A 325 -30.25 -19.19 11.81
CA LEU A 325 -30.82 -20.50 12.17
C LEU A 325 -31.33 -20.55 13.62
N ASP A 326 -30.61 -19.93 14.56
CA ASP A 326 -31.00 -19.84 15.96
C ASP A 326 -32.31 -19.05 16.15
N ARG A 327 -32.73 -18.28 15.14
CA ARG A 327 -33.99 -17.52 15.07
C ARG A 327 -35.06 -18.13 14.17
N GLY A 328 -34.87 -19.37 13.73
CA GLY A 328 -35.79 -20.03 12.79
C GLY A 328 -35.76 -19.43 11.38
N LEU A 329 -34.68 -18.73 11.03
CA LEU A 329 -34.44 -18.12 9.72
C LEU A 329 -33.29 -18.81 8.98
N ARG A 330 -33.30 -18.73 7.65
CA ARG A 330 -32.25 -19.22 6.78
C ARG A 330 -31.74 -18.07 5.91
N LEU A 331 -30.43 -17.78 5.99
CA LEU A 331 -29.76 -16.72 5.21
C LEU A 331 -28.89 -17.31 4.11
N ASN A 332 -29.01 -16.77 2.90
CA ASN A 332 -28.09 -17.00 1.79
C ASN A 332 -27.99 -15.75 0.90
N GLU A 333 -27.30 -15.87 -0.24
CA GLU A 333 -27.10 -14.76 -1.20
C GLU A 333 -28.40 -14.25 -1.87
N PHE A 334 -29.51 -14.98 -1.76
CA PHE A 334 -30.79 -14.62 -2.37
C PHE A 334 -31.81 -14.05 -1.38
N GLY A 335 -31.59 -14.19 -0.07
CA GLY A 335 -32.52 -13.67 0.91
C GLY A 335 -32.36 -14.22 2.31
N LEU A 336 -33.25 -13.76 3.20
CA LEU A 336 -33.44 -14.21 4.58
C LEU A 336 -34.87 -14.77 4.74
N PHE A 337 -34.98 -16.07 4.93
CA PHE A 337 -36.27 -16.79 4.84
C PHE A 337 -36.65 -17.44 6.17
N PRO A 338 -37.95 -17.49 6.55
CA PRO A 338 -38.38 -18.44 7.55
C PRO A 338 -38.11 -19.88 7.10
N VAL A 339 -37.54 -20.69 7.98
CA VAL A 339 -37.14 -22.08 7.64
C VAL A 339 -38.30 -22.89 7.06
N ASP A 340 -39.50 -22.70 7.59
CA ASP A 340 -40.70 -23.47 7.20
C ASP A 340 -41.40 -22.94 5.92
N ALA A 341 -41.03 -21.73 5.45
CA ALA A 341 -41.74 -21.08 4.32
C ALA A 341 -41.20 -21.51 2.94
N VAL A 342 -39.94 -21.90 2.84
CA VAL A 342 -39.26 -22.05 1.53
C VAL A 342 -39.23 -23.50 1.03
N GLY A 343 -39.35 -24.49 1.91
CA GLY A 343 -39.34 -25.90 1.56
C GLY A 343 -38.12 -26.27 0.73
N GLU A 344 -38.31 -26.82 -0.49
CA GLU A 344 -37.29 -27.20 -1.43
C GLU A 344 -36.88 -26.10 -2.42
N LEU A 345 -37.51 -24.93 -2.39
CA LEU A 345 -37.19 -23.81 -3.30
C LEU A 345 -35.74 -23.33 -3.14
N LYS A 346 -35.11 -23.01 -4.26
CA LYS A 346 -33.70 -22.60 -4.32
C LYS A 346 -33.52 -21.36 -5.19
N GLY A 347 -32.43 -20.64 -4.97
CA GLY A 347 -32.05 -19.51 -5.80
C GLY A 347 -33.10 -18.40 -5.81
N LEU A 348 -33.32 -17.82 -6.96
CA LEU A 348 -34.27 -16.71 -7.14
C LEU A 348 -35.73 -17.07 -6.89
N GLU A 349 -36.12 -18.34 -7.02
CA GLU A 349 -37.48 -18.78 -6.70
C GLU A 349 -37.79 -18.62 -5.20
N ALA A 350 -36.78 -18.83 -4.36
CA ALA A 350 -36.92 -18.62 -2.92
C ALA A 350 -36.91 -17.14 -2.56
N ALA A 351 -36.34 -16.26 -3.37
CA ALA A 351 -36.23 -14.84 -3.07
C ALA A 351 -37.55 -14.11 -2.85
N GLU A 352 -38.65 -14.60 -3.46
CA GLU A 352 -39.99 -14.06 -3.27
C GLU A 352 -40.53 -14.24 -1.84
N PHE A 353 -39.96 -15.15 -1.08
CA PHE A 353 -40.33 -15.44 0.31
C PHE A 353 -39.40 -14.79 1.33
N SER A 354 -38.43 -13.99 0.86
CA SER A 354 -37.48 -13.32 1.74
C SER A 354 -38.15 -12.23 2.58
N LEU A 355 -37.66 -12.10 3.80
CA LEU A 355 -37.95 -10.91 4.57
C LEU A 355 -37.42 -9.69 3.79
N PRO A 356 -38.15 -8.55 3.82
CA PRO A 356 -37.76 -7.39 3.03
C PRO A 356 -36.46 -6.78 3.53
N ALA A 357 -35.55 -6.44 2.58
CA ALA A 357 -34.38 -5.63 2.85
C ALA A 357 -34.11 -4.71 1.66
N THR A 358 -33.86 -3.45 1.92
CA THR A 358 -33.41 -2.46 0.94
C THR A 358 -31.92 -2.19 1.08
N GLU A 359 -31.42 -2.33 2.30
CA GLU A 359 -30.01 -2.16 2.66
C GLU A 359 -29.51 -3.37 3.47
N GLU A 360 -28.18 -3.57 3.51
CA GLU A 360 -27.57 -4.62 4.34
C GLU A 360 -27.96 -4.50 5.83
N ALA A 361 -28.11 -3.26 6.33
CA ALA A 361 -28.52 -3.00 7.72
C ALA A 361 -29.85 -3.65 8.08
N ASP A 362 -30.76 -3.85 7.11
CA ASP A 362 -32.04 -4.52 7.35
C ASP A 362 -31.83 -5.99 7.69
N ILE A 363 -30.83 -6.64 7.08
CA ILE A 363 -30.48 -8.05 7.36
C ILE A 363 -30.04 -8.18 8.83
N TYR A 364 -29.15 -7.29 9.29
CA TYR A 364 -28.67 -7.30 10.67
C TYR A 364 -29.81 -6.99 11.65
N ARG A 365 -30.69 -6.04 11.32
CA ARG A 365 -31.86 -5.70 12.13
C ARG A 365 -32.84 -6.88 12.29
N HIS A 366 -33.10 -7.65 11.23
CA HIS A 366 -33.88 -8.90 11.30
C HIS A 366 -33.26 -9.95 12.20
N LEU A 367 -31.92 -9.93 12.34
CA LEU A 367 -31.17 -10.83 13.20
C LEU A 367 -30.91 -10.25 14.60
N GLU A 368 -31.52 -9.10 14.93
CA GLU A 368 -31.31 -8.37 16.21
C GLU A 368 -29.84 -8.07 16.47
N LEU A 369 -29.19 -7.51 15.48
CA LEU A 369 -27.81 -7.06 15.51
C LEU A 369 -27.72 -5.61 15.06
N ASP A 370 -26.73 -4.89 15.57
CA ASP A 370 -26.26 -3.66 14.97
C ASP A 370 -25.60 -3.96 13.61
N TYR A 371 -25.66 -2.99 12.70
CA TYR A 371 -24.99 -3.12 11.41
C TYR A 371 -23.48 -3.25 11.60
N VAL A 372 -22.92 -4.35 11.11
CA VAL A 372 -21.48 -4.57 11.14
C VAL A 372 -20.84 -3.95 9.90
N PRO A 373 -19.98 -2.92 10.07
CA PRO A 373 -19.20 -2.36 8.97
C PRO A 373 -18.36 -3.43 8.26
N PRO A 374 -18.18 -3.35 6.93
CA PRO A 374 -17.43 -4.35 6.16
C PRO A 374 -16.04 -4.63 6.71
N GLU A 375 -15.33 -3.62 7.21
CA GLU A 375 -13.98 -3.72 7.76
C GLU A 375 -13.91 -4.68 8.95
N LEU A 376 -14.98 -4.79 9.74
CA LEU A 376 -15.03 -5.65 10.93
C LEU A 376 -15.46 -7.10 10.64
N ARG A 377 -15.90 -7.43 9.43
CA ARG A 377 -16.47 -8.75 9.07
C ARG A 377 -15.39 -9.82 8.89
N GLU A 378 -14.60 -10.13 9.92
CA GLU A 378 -13.50 -11.10 9.89
C GLU A 378 -13.62 -12.19 10.97
N ASP A 379 -14.78 -12.34 11.62
CA ASP A 379 -15.03 -13.28 12.74
C ASP A 379 -14.09 -13.02 13.95
N THR A 380 -13.99 -11.73 14.33
CA THR A 380 -13.19 -11.26 15.46
C THR A 380 -14.04 -10.88 16.69
N GLY A 381 -15.31 -11.38 16.71
CA GLY A 381 -16.26 -11.15 17.80
C GLY A 381 -17.35 -10.12 17.47
N GLU A 382 -17.46 -9.67 16.23
CA GLU A 382 -18.40 -8.63 15.79
C GLU A 382 -19.87 -9.08 15.86
N ILE A 383 -20.15 -10.37 15.80
CA ILE A 383 -21.52 -10.92 15.92
C ILE A 383 -21.94 -11.05 17.39
N GLU A 384 -21.01 -11.29 18.29
CA GLU A 384 -21.24 -11.48 19.72
C GLU A 384 -21.13 -10.17 20.51
N ALA A 385 -20.54 -9.12 19.92
CA ALA A 385 -20.37 -7.83 20.58
C ALA A 385 -21.70 -7.20 20.96
N SER A 386 -21.82 -6.75 22.19
CA SER A 386 -23.00 -6.01 22.67
C SER A 386 -23.11 -4.60 22.07
N THR A 387 -21.97 -4.04 21.68
CA THR A 387 -21.83 -2.73 21.04
C THR A 387 -20.60 -2.73 20.16
N LEU A 388 -20.72 -2.25 18.94
CA LEU A 388 -19.61 -2.06 18.04
C LEU A 388 -18.91 -0.70 18.30
N PRO A 389 -17.60 -0.57 18.05
CA PRO A 389 -16.88 0.68 18.23
C PRO A 389 -17.34 1.74 17.21
N SER A 390 -17.23 3.01 17.61
CA SER A 390 -17.32 4.14 16.67
C SER A 390 -15.99 4.27 15.95
N LEU A 391 -15.85 3.61 14.81
CA LEU A 391 -14.60 3.49 14.08
C LEU A 391 -14.02 4.85 13.69
N VAL A 392 -12.70 5.00 13.84
CA VAL A 392 -11.98 6.23 13.48
C VAL A 392 -12.18 6.58 12.00
N GLU A 393 -12.31 7.87 11.71
CA GLU A 393 -12.39 8.42 10.35
C GLU A 393 -11.12 9.20 10.03
N ALA A 394 -10.68 9.21 8.76
CA ALA A 394 -9.47 9.93 8.34
C ALA A 394 -9.56 11.44 8.62
N SER A 395 -10.76 12.01 8.58
CA SER A 395 -11.02 13.42 8.92
C SER A 395 -10.81 13.77 10.39
N ALA A 396 -10.71 12.75 11.28
CA ALA A 396 -10.41 12.96 12.69
C ALA A 396 -8.92 13.17 12.96
N LEU A 397 -8.05 12.84 12.00
CA LEU A 397 -6.60 13.02 12.13
C LEU A 397 -6.23 14.50 12.05
N LYS A 398 -5.36 14.94 12.94
CA LYS A 398 -4.91 16.32 13.07
C LYS A 398 -3.44 16.51 12.72
N GLY A 399 -2.75 15.45 12.37
CA GLY A 399 -1.35 15.44 11.97
C GLY A 399 -0.77 14.03 11.93
N ALA A 400 0.53 13.93 11.68
CA ALA A 400 1.28 12.67 11.67
C ALA A 400 2.72 12.90 12.17
N PHE A 401 3.40 11.85 12.64
CA PHE A 401 4.71 11.95 13.32
C PHE A 401 5.89 11.38 12.53
N HIS A 402 5.67 10.51 11.56
CA HIS A 402 6.71 9.81 10.82
C HIS A 402 6.73 10.30 9.37
N ASN A 403 7.59 11.30 9.11
CA ASN A 403 7.71 11.95 7.81
C ASN A 403 9.16 12.40 7.57
N HIS A 404 9.64 12.23 6.35
CA HIS A 404 11.00 12.50 5.92
C HIS A 404 11.09 13.77 5.08
N THR A 405 12.26 14.41 5.12
CA THR A 405 12.57 15.63 4.35
C THR A 405 13.80 15.43 3.48
N THR A 406 14.18 16.45 2.73
CA THR A 406 15.45 16.46 1.99
C THR A 406 16.70 16.44 2.89
N ALA A 407 16.53 16.46 4.21
CA ALA A 407 17.63 16.26 5.14
C ALA A 407 18.12 14.80 5.13
N SER A 408 17.21 13.83 4.93
CA SER A 408 17.56 12.42 4.69
C SER A 408 17.23 12.00 3.26
N ASP A 409 16.24 11.18 3.04
CA ASP A 409 15.88 10.60 1.73
C ASP A 409 14.53 11.06 1.20
N GLY A 410 13.85 11.97 1.87
CA GLY A 410 12.67 12.63 1.36
C GLY A 410 12.99 13.55 0.17
N VAL A 411 11.98 13.83 -0.67
CA VAL A 411 12.12 14.68 -1.86
C VAL A 411 11.56 16.09 -1.69
N ALA A 412 11.00 16.43 -0.52
CA ALA A 412 10.45 17.74 -0.21
C ALA A 412 11.17 18.37 1.00
N SER A 413 11.32 19.70 0.98
CA SER A 413 11.93 20.41 2.11
C SER A 413 11.02 20.41 3.34
N LEU A 414 11.59 20.77 4.49
CA LEU A 414 10.86 20.93 5.74
C LEU A 414 9.63 21.86 5.57
N GLU A 415 9.83 23.00 4.89
CA GLU A 415 8.77 23.97 4.66
C GLU A 415 7.70 23.44 3.70
N GLN A 416 8.10 22.70 2.67
CA GLN A 416 7.17 22.10 1.71
C GLN A 416 6.30 21.03 2.39
N MET A 417 6.89 20.16 3.21
CA MET A 417 6.15 19.16 3.97
C MET A 417 5.17 19.82 4.95
N ALA A 418 5.62 20.84 5.68
CA ALA A 418 4.77 21.59 6.59
C ALA A 418 3.62 22.31 5.86
N GLN A 419 3.88 22.96 4.70
CA GLN A 419 2.83 23.62 3.93
C GLN A 419 1.79 22.63 3.43
N ALA A 420 2.22 21.45 2.95
CA ALA A 420 1.29 20.40 2.52
C ALA A 420 0.40 19.91 3.67
N ALA A 421 0.94 19.75 4.87
CA ALA A 421 0.17 19.41 6.06
C ALA A 421 -0.86 20.51 6.42
N ILE A 422 -0.46 21.79 6.34
CA ILE A 422 -1.37 22.92 6.52
C ILE A 422 -2.50 22.91 5.48
N ASP A 423 -2.18 22.64 4.22
CA ASP A 423 -3.15 22.58 3.12
C ASP A 423 -4.14 21.40 3.29
N MET A 424 -3.73 20.33 3.97
CA MET A 424 -4.61 19.24 4.40
C MET A 424 -5.49 19.61 5.61
N GLY A 425 -5.30 20.77 6.21
CA GLY A 425 -6.04 21.24 7.40
C GLY A 425 -5.55 20.61 8.70
N TRP A 426 -4.32 20.09 8.73
CA TRP A 426 -3.72 19.54 9.95
C TRP A 426 -3.27 20.65 10.92
N GLU A 427 -3.26 20.31 12.20
CA GLU A 427 -2.81 21.21 13.28
C GLU A 427 -1.29 21.11 13.51
N TYR A 428 -0.68 20.00 13.12
CA TYR A 428 0.76 19.74 13.32
C TYR A 428 1.33 18.75 12.31
N LEU A 429 2.66 18.71 12.26
CA LEU A 429 3.43 17.67 11.56
C LEU A 429 4.67 17.33 12.40
N GLY A 430 4.93 16.06 12.64
CA GLY A 430 6.19 15.55 13.15
C GLY A 430 7.12 15.18 11.99
N ILE A 431 8.36 15.62 12.06
CA ILE A 431 9.45 15.21 11.17
C ILE A 431 10.23 14.11 11.88
N ALA A 432 10.65 13.09 11.13
CA ALA A 432 11.39 11.95 11.64
C ALA A 432 12.42 11.46 10.62
N ASP A 433 13.33 12.33 10.20
CA ASP A 433 14.42 11.96 9.30
C ASP A 433 15.30 10.86 9.92
N HIS A 434 15.90 10.01 9.05
CA HIS A 434 16.67 8.83 9.46
C HIS A 434 17.89 9.18 10.31
N SER A 435 18.21 8.31 11.27
CA SER A 435 19.42 8.41 12.08
C SER A 435 20.69 7.94 11.33
N GLN A 436 21.85 8.31 11.87
CA GLN A 436 23.15 8.26 11.21
C GLN A 436 23.57 6.90 10.65
N ILE A 437 23.15 5.80 11.24
CA ILE A 437 23.57 4.46 10.80
C ILE A 437 22.99 4.09 9.44
N LEU A 438 21.87 4.68 9.06
CA LEU A 438 21.23 4.41 7.77
C LEU A 438 21.80 5.30 6.64
N GLN A 439 23.08 5.10 6.34
CA GLN A 439 23.81 5.90 5.36
C GLN A 439 23.22 5.83 3.94
N ILE A 440 22.51 4.76 3.60
CA ILE A 440 21.86 4.62 2.29
C ILE A 440 20.71 5.61 2.11
N ALA A 441 20.08 6.00 3.21
CA ALA A 441 19.02 7.01 3.27
C ALA A 441 19.55 8.39 3.70
N SER A 442 20.87 8.62 3.65
CA SER A 442 21.51 9.87 4.07
C SER A 442 21.19 10.26 5.53
N GLY A 443 21.11 9.27 6.43
CA GLY A 443 20.78 9.50 7.84
C GLY A 443 21.66 10.55 8.51
N LEU A 444 21.05 11.42 9.31
CA LEU A 444 21.64 12.63 9.89
C LEU A 444 22.71 12.30 10.92
N SER A 445 23.86 12.96 10.85
CA SER A 445 24.79 13.01 11.96
C SER A 445 24.20 13.78 13.16
N PRO A 446 24.74 13.61 14.39
CA PRO A 446 24.27 14.38 15.54
C PRO A 446 24.34 15.90 15.37
N GLY A 447 25.32 16.38 14.57
CA GLY A 447 25.44 17.80 14.24
C GLY A 447 24.31 18.29 13.33
N GLU A 448 24.01 17.57 12.26
CA GLU A 448 22.91 17.86 11.34
C GLU A 448 21.54 17.74 12.04
N LEU A 449 21.38 16.77 12.95
CA LEU A 449 20.17 16.65 13.76
C LEU A 449 19.94 17.92 14.61
N LEU A 450 20.98 18.47 15.20
CA LEU A 450 20.89 19.70 15.99
C LEU A 450 20.57 20.92 15.10
N GLU A 451 21.18 21.03 13.91
CA GLU A 451 20.89 22.08 12.93
C GLU A 451 19.42 22.00 12.46
N GLN A 452 18.89 20.81 12.26
CA GLN A 452 17.48 20.60 11.93
C GLN A 452 16.56 21.04 13.09
N SER A 453 16.92 20.75 14.35
CA SER A 453 16.19 21.20 15.54
C SER A 453 16.09 22.75 15.58
N GLU A 454 17.19 23.44 15.28
CA GLU A 454 17.20 24.89 15.19
C GLU A 454 16.28 25.42 14.08
N SER A 455 16.28 24.76 12.91
CA SER A 455 15.42 25.11 11.78
C SER A 455 13.93 24.92 12.10
N VAL A 456 13.55 23.81 12.72
CA VAL A 456 12.18 23.56 13.19
C VAL A 456 11.73 24.62 14.19
N ARG A 457 12.61 24.97 15.15
CA ARG A 457 12.32 26.03 16.14
C ARG A 457 12.08 27.37 15.48
N ALA A 458 12.96 27.77 14.55
CA ALA A 458 12.83 29.04 13.84
C ALA A 458 11.53 29.13 13.03
N LEU A 459 11.11 28.02 12.37
CA LEU A 459 9.84 27.97 11.66
C LEU A 459 8.65 28.11 12.61
N ASN A 460 8.63 27.39 13.73
CA ASN A 460 7.58 27.47 14.74
C ASN A 460 7.45 28.90 15.29
N GLU A 461 8.56 29.58 15.59
CA GLU A 461 8.59 30.94 16.05
C GLU A 461 8.00 31.92 14.98
N SER A 462 8.38 31.71 13.70
CA SER A 462 7.89 32.55 12.60
C SER A 462 6.37 32.44 12.40
N TRP A 463 5.81 31.24 12.62
CA TRP A 463 4.36 31.00 12.51
C TRP A 463 3.60 31.54 13.70
N ALA A 464 4.15 31.45 14.91
CA ALA A 464 3.56 32.02 16.11
C ALA A 464 3.42 33.58 15.96
N ASP A 465 4.45 34.23 15.44
CA ASP A 465 4.42 35.67 15.12
C ASP A 465 3.38 36.02 14.04
N GLY A 466 3.22 35.13 13.03
CA GLY A 466 2.23 35.21 11.96
C GLY A 466 0.82 34.79 12.36
N LYS A 467 0.57 34.32 13.61
CA LYS A 467 -0.69 33.79 14.12
C LYS A 467 -1.21 32.57 13.32
N LYS A 468 -0.31 31.75 12.82
CA LYS A 468 -0.68 30.43 12.28
C LYS A 468 -0.81 29.44 13.43
N ASP A 469 -1.94 28.76 13.50
CA ASP A 469 -2.20 27.68 14.48
C ASP A 469 -1.72 26.34 13.91
N PHE A 470 -0.38 26.23 13.75
CA PHE A 470 0.26 25.01 13.22
C PHE A 470 1.61 24.82 13.93
N ARG A 471 1.94 23.55 14.23
CA ARG A 471 3.15 23.18 14.95
C ARG A 471 3.94 22.12 14.20
N LEU A 472 5.26 22.32 14.05
CA LEU A 472 6.21 21.25 13.74
C LEU A 472 6.73 20.63 15.04
N PHE A 473 6.72 19.30 15.11
CA PHE A 473 7.44 18.52 16.11
C PHE A 473 8.72 17.98 15.50
N HIS A 474 9.85 18.20 16.16
CA HIS A 474 11.14 17.69 15.75
C HIS A 474 11.35 16.29 16.31
N GLY A 475 11.50 15.29 15.46
CA GLY A 475 11.80 13.91 15.82
C GLY A 475 12.88 13.32 14.92
N SER A 476 13.18 12.04 15.16
CA SER A 476 14.02 11.23 14.28
C SER A 476 13.46 9.82 14.19
N GLU A 477 13.52 9.22 13.00
CA GLU A 477 13.42 7.78 12.86
C GLU A 477 14.77 7.16 13.21
N CYS A 478 14.87 6.73 14.46
CA CYS A 478 16.08 6.22 15.05
C CYS A 478 16.14 4.70 14.91
N ASP A 479 17.25 4.20 14.35
CA ASP A 479 17.44 2.75 14.19
C ASP A 479 17.49 2.04 15.53
N ILE A 480 16.70 0.96 15.67
CA ILE A 480 16.82 0.00 16.78
C ILE A 480 17.92 -0.98 16.42
N LEU A 481 18.99 -0.97 17.19
CA LEU A 481 20.13 -1.86 17.00
C LEU A 481 19.81 -3.29 17.48
N PRO A 482 20.57 -4.30 17.03
CA PRO A 482 20.28 -5.69 17.39
C PRO A 482 20.28 -6.01 18.90
N ASP A 483 20.90 -5.18 19.73
CA ASP A 483 20.87 -5.31 21.19
C ASP A 483 19.70 -4.56 21.85
N GLY A 484 18.85 -3.91 21.06
CA GLY A 484 17.70 -3.11 21.52
C GLY A 484 18.05 -1.68 21.92
N THR A 485 19.31 -1.24 21.76
CA THR A 485 19.67 0.18 21.95
C THR A 485 19.31 0.98 20.71
N LEU A 486 19.18 2.30 20.86
CA LEU A 486 18.94 3.23 19.75
C LEU A 486 20.25 3.78 19.18
N ASP A 487 20.28 4.11 17.90
CA ASP A 487 21.48 4.56 17.18
C ASP A 487 22.10 5.83 17.79
N TYR A 488 21.29 6.85 18.11
CA TYR A 488 21.77 8.02 18.85
C TYR A 488 21.86 7.76 20.35
N THR A 489 22.81 8.42 21.03
CA THR A 489 22.85 8.45 22.51
C THR A 489 21.69 9.26 23.09
N ALA A 490 21.32 9.04 24.35
CA ALA A 490 20.27 9.82 25.02
C ALA A 490 20.57 11.34 25.01
N ALA A 491 21.84 11.73 25.09
CA ALA A 491 22.24 13.13 25.04
C ALA A 491 22.02 13.77 23.65
N GLU A 492 22.20 13.01 22.58
CA GLU A 492 21.95 13.46 21.22
C GLU A 492 20.44 13.54 20.94
N ARG A 493 19.64 12.60 21.46
CA ARG A 493 18.19 12.61 21.36
C ARG A 493 17.49 13.68 22.20
N ALA A 494 18.20 14.31 23.15
CA ALA A 494 17.63 15.33 24.04
C ALA A 494 17.11 16.60 23.33
N CYS A 495 17.42 16.80 22.04
CA CYS A 495 16.88 17.88 21.23
C CYS A 495 15.58 17.54 20.51
N LEU A 496 15.11 16.29 20.61
CA LEU A 496 13.93 15.77 19.94
C LEU A 496 12.67 15.91 20.79
N ASP A 497 11.55 16.21 20.15
CA ASP A 497 10.22 16.21 20.76
C ASP A 497 9.64 14.79 20.82
N HIS A 498 10.02 13.91 19.87
CA HIS A 498 9.61 12.51 19.80
C HIS A 498 10.66 11.66 19.07
N VAL A 499 10.68 10.36 19.36
CA VAL A 499 11.53 9.37 18.68
C VAL A 499 10.66 8.26 18.12
N VAL A 500 10.80 8.02 16.82
CA VAL A 500 10.26 6.84 16.14
C VAL A 500 11.38 5.80 16.08
N GLY A 501 11.25 4.72 16.85
CA GLY A 501 12.24 3.64 16.84
C GLY A 501 11.89 2.59 15.79
N SER A 502 12.77 2.34 14.82
CA SER A 502 12.51 1.45 13.70
C SER A 502 13.66 0.46 13.44
N VAL A 503 13.33 -0.68 12.83
CA VAL A 503 14.32 -1.71 12.47
C VAL A 503 14.60 -1.67 10.97
N HIS A 504 15.81 -1.21 10.57
CA HIS A 504 16.23 -1.20 9.16
C HIS A 504 17.29 -2.26 8.84
N GLN A 505 18.06 -2.71 9.81
CA GLN A 505 19.08 -3.75 9.61
C GLN A 505 18.48 -5.16 9.50
N LEU A 506 17.41 -5.31 8.73
CA LEU A 506 16.62 -6.53 8.58
C LEU A 506 17.44 -7.81 8.31
N PRO A 507 18.54 -7.83 7.50
CA PRO A 507 19.33 -9.03 7.34
C PRO A 507 19.90 -9.60 8.65
N THR A 508 20.04 -8.79 9.68
CA THR A 508 20.45 -9.22 11.02
C THR A 508 19.27 -9.78 11.80
N TRP A 509 18.16 -9.05 11.83
CA TRP A 509 16.93 -9.43 12.55
C TRP A 509 16.28 -10.70 11.98
N MET A 510 16.27 -10.88 10.66
CA MET A 510 15.76 -12.08 9.98
C MET A 510 16.58 -13.37 10.24
N LYS A 511 17.75 -13.28 10.88
CA LYS A 511 18.58 -14.44 11.24
C LYS A 511 18.44 -14.86 12.69
N ARG A 512 17.80 -14.05 13.48
CA ARG A 512 17.56 -14.25 14.91
C ARG A 512 16.23 -14.97 15.07
N ASP A 513 16.07 -15.64 16.20
CA ASP A 513 14.79 -16.25 16.55
C ASP A 513 13.82 -15.22 17.18
N GLU A 514 12.58 -15.66 17.39
CA GLU A 514 11.50 -14.87 17.93
C GLU A 514 11.85 -14.31 19.33
N ASP A 515 12.47 -15.11 20.21
CA ASP A 515 12.81 -14.71 21.57
C ASP A 515 13.88 -13.61 21.58
N GLU A 516 14.92 -13.73 20.75
CA GLU A 516 15.99 -12.74 20.61
C GLU A 516 15.45 -11.40 20.06
N ASN A 517 14.58 -11.45 19.05
CA ASN A 517 13.98 -10.25 18.47
C ASN A 517 13.00 -9.59 19.44
N THR A 518 12.18 -10.39 20.11
CA THR A 518 11.23 -9.90 21.12
C THR A 518 11.95 -9.22 22.28
N ALA A 519 13.02 -9.81 22.81
CA ALA A 519 13.81 -9.22 23.88
C ALA A 519 14.45 -7.89 23.46
N ALA A 520 14.95 -7.79 22.23
CA ALA A 520 15.53 -6.56 21.73
C ALA A 520 14.48 -5.45 21.53
N LEU A 521 13.29 -5.76 21.00
CA LEU A 521 12.21 -4.76 20.90
C LEU A 521 11.70 -4.33 22.28
N ILE A 522 11.59 -5.25 23.24
CA ILE A 522 11.23 -4.91 24.62
C ILE A 522 12.28 -3.95 25.20
N HIS A 523 13.58 -4.25 25.05
CA HIS A 523 14.64 -3.36 25.51
C HIS A 523 14.56 -1.97 24.82
N ALA A 524 14.21 -1.92 23.55
CA ALA A 524 14.05 -0.66 22.83
C ALA A 524 12.88 0.18 23.37
N VAL A 525 11.71 -0.42 23.60
CA VAL A 525 10.55 0.30 24.14
C VAL A 525 10.73 0.72 25.60
N GLU A 526 11.64 0.10 26.32
CA GLU A 526 12.04 0.49 27.69
C GLU A 526 12.99 1.70 27.72
N GLN A 527 13.49 2.18 26.56
CA GLN A 527 14.24 3.45 26.53
C GLN A 527 13.27 4.61 26.80
N ASP A 528 13.58 5.46 27.78
CA ASP A 528 12.69 6.54 28.27
C ASP A 528 12.19 7.44 27.14
N ASP A 529 13.04 7.76 26.19
CA ASP A 529 12.81 8.70 25.10
C ASP A 529 12.26 8.07 23.79
N LEU A 530 12.17 6.73 23.67
CA LEU A 530 11.46 6.11 22.57
C LEU A 530 9.95 6.35 22.75
N THR A 531 9.36 7.14 21.87
CA THR A 531 7.94 7.51 21.92
C THR A 531 7.08 6.57 21.09
N ILE A 532 7.50 6.29 19.85
CA ILE A 532 6.73 5.52 18.85
C ILE A 532 7.55 4.34 18.36
N LEU A 533 7.00 3.13 18.44
CA LEU A 533 7.58 1.96 17.78
C LEU A 533 7.11 1.94 16.33
N GLY A 534 8.00 2.31 15.40
CA GLY A 534 7.75 2.46 13.97
C GLY A 534 7.74 1.12 13.25
N HIS A 535 6.84 0.95 12.25
CA HIS A 535 6.64 -0.27 11.43
C HIS A 535 7.20 -1.57 12.07
N PRO A 536 6.59 -2.02 13.17
CA PRO A 536 7.19 -2.87 14.19
C PRO A 536 7.65 -4.25 13.74
N THR A 537 7.21 -4.73 12.58
CA THR A 537 7.64 -6.02 12.03
C THR A 537 8.59 -5.89 10.83
N GLY A 538 8.69 -4.70 10.25
CA GLY A 538 9.50 -4.43 9.06
C GLY A 538 9.00 -5.15 7.81
N ARG A 539 7.74 -5.62 7.77
CA ARG A 539 7.15 -6.30 6.61
C ARG A 539 7.03 -5.35 5.40
N ILE A 540 7.06 -5.94 4.20
CA ILE A 540 6.70 -5.27 2.95
C ILE A 540 5.72 -6.18 2.19
N LEU A 541 4.51 -5.70 1.99
CA LEU A 541 3.44 -6.44 1.32
C LEU A 541 3.82 -6.77 -0.13
N GLY A 542 3.75 -8.04 -0.49
CA GLY A 542 4.19 -8.52 -1.80
C GLY A 542 5.72 -8.60 -1.99
N GLY A 543 6.50 -8.24 -0.99
CA GLY A 543 7.96 -8.21 -1.07
C GLY A 543 8.68 -9.10 -0.05
N ARG A 544 8.35 -8.95 1.22
CA ARG A 544 8.95 -9.76 2.31
C ARG A 544 8.03 -9.84 3.51
N ASP A 545 8.10 -10.93 4.24
CA ASP A 545 7.49 -11.05 5.57
C ASP A 545 8.21 -10.17 6.59
N GLY A 546 7.55 -9.87 7.70
CA GLY A 546 8.19 -9.30 8.87
C GLY A 546 9.18 -10.30 9.50
N PHE A 547 10.10 -9.80 10.31
CA PHE A 547 10.92 -10.68 11.15
C PHE A 547 10.05 -11.31 12.25
N GLU A 548 10.46 -12.50 12.72
CA GLU A 548 9.74 -13.22 13.77
C GLU A 548 9.86 -12.47 15.10
N VAL A 549 8.72 -12.18 15.76
CA VAL A 549 8.61 -11.46 17.03
C VAL A 549 7.27 -11.75 17.70
N ASP A 550 7.28 -11.99 19.02
CA ASP A 550 6.05 -12.01 19.83
C ASP A 550 5.54 -10.56 20.06
N MET A 551 4.75 -10.08 19.11
CA MET A 551 4.18 -8.73 19.19
C MET A 551 3.22 -8.56 20.38
N HIS A 552 2.59 -9.64 20.86
CA HIS A 552 1.76 -9.56 22.07
C HIS A 552 2.61 -9.27 23.33
N ALA A 553 3.82 -9.85 23.42
CA ALA A 553 4.73 -9.56 24.53
C ALA A 553 5.21 -8.11 24.49
N VAL A 554 5.58 -7.59 23.31
CA VAL A 554 6.00 -6.20 23.13
C VAL A 554 4.87 -5.23 23.51
N LEU A 555 3.66 -5.42 22.97
CA LEU A 555 2.50 -4.57 23.27
C LEU A 555 2.10 -4.63 24.75
N ARG A 556 2.19 -5.79 25.39
CA ARG A 556 1.95 -5.92 26.83
C ARG A 556 2.95 -5.08 27.64
N ARG A 557 4.24 -5.15 27.26
CA ARG A 557 5.27 -4.35 27.95
C ARG A 557 5.05 -2.85 27.75
N MET A 558 4.69 -2.42 26.55
CA MET A 558 4.33 -1.01 26.30
C MET A 558 3.12 -0.58 27.14
N GLY A 559 2.12 -1.43 27.30
CA GLY A 559 0.96 -1.16 28.15
C GLY A 559 1.32 -1.03 29.63
N GLU A 560 2.26 -1.84 30.14
CA GLU A 560 2.79 -1.73 31.50
C GLU A 560 3.48 -0.37 31.70
N LEU A 561 4.36 0.04 30.77
CA LEU A 561 5.05 1.34 30.81
C LEU A 561 4.06 2.51 30.78
N ASN A 562 3.03 2.43 29.93
CA ASN A 562 1.97 3.44 29.89
C ASN A 562 1.19 3.54 31.21
N ALA A 563 0.95 2.40 31.88
CA ALA A 563 0.30 2.39 33.20
C ALA A 563 1.20 2.99 34.29
N GLU A 564 2.52 2.97 34.12
CA GLU A 564 3.50 3.61 34.99
C GLU A 564 3.64 5.12 34.74
N GLY A 565 3.02 5.64 33.66
CA GLY A 565 2.97 7.07 33.31
C GLY A 565 3.90 7.46 32.18
N GLU A 566 4.53 6.51 31.50
CA GLU A 566 5.27 6.77 30.27
C GLU A 566 4.33 6.91 29.06
N LEU A 567 4.85 7.41 27.95
CA LEU A 567 4.13 7.45 26.68
C LEU A 567 4.81 6.50 25.67
N LYS A 568 4.23 5.33 25.48
CA LYS A 568 4.67 4.34 24.48
C LYS A 568 3.54 4.09 23.49
N VAL A 569 3.81 4.37 22.23
CA VAL A 569 2.83 4.36 21.13
C VAL A 569 3.29 3.36 20.08
N VAL A 570 2.39 2.55 19.54
CA VAL A 570 2.71 1.68 18.40
C VAL A 570 2.23 2.32 17.10
N GLU A 571 3.03 2.25 16.05
CA GLU A 571 2.68 2.77 14.74
C GLU A 571 1.82 1.79 13.95
N ILE A 572 0.80 2.31 13.27
CA ILE A 572 0.32 1.77 11.99
C ILE A 572 1.00 2.60 10.91
N ASN A 573 2.09 2.10 10.34
CA ASN A 573 2.68 2.67 9.15
C ASN A 573 1.68 2.56 8.00
N ALA A 574 1.23 3.70 7.52
CA ALA A 574 0.12 3.79 6.58
C ALA A 574 0.54 3.61 5.13
N SER A 575 1.84 3.52 4.84
CA SER A 575 2.33 3.21 3.50
C SER A 575 1.66 1.94 2.97
N PRO A 576 1.03 1.97 1.79
CA PRO A 576 0.39 0.80 1.19
C PRO A 576 1.33 -0.39 0.97
N TYR A 577 2.64 -0.13 0.98
CA TYR A 577 3.67 -1.16 0.92
C TYR A 577 3.86 -1.90 2.24
N ARG A 578 3.48 -1.30 3.38
CA ARG A 578 3.71 -1.85 4.72
C ARG A 578 2.40 -2.23 5.43
N LEU A 579 1.54 -1.25 5.72
CA LEU A 579 0.35 -1.36 6.56
C LEU A 579 0.67 -2.12 7.87
N ASP A 580 1.72 -1.67 8.57
CA ASP A 580 2.37 -2.29 9.72
C ASP A 580 2.36 -1.33 10.93
N LEU A 581 1.69 -1.60 11.97
CA LEU A 581 1.21 -2.82 12.62
C LEU A 581 0.08 -3.51 11.82
N ASP A 582 0.06 -4.84 11.89
CA ASP A 582 -1.05 -5.64 11.37
C ASP A 582 -2.34 -5.38 12.17
N TRP A 583 -3.48 -5.24 11.48
CA TRP A 583 -4.77 -4.95 12.12
C TRP A 583 -5.18 -5.97 13.19
N ARG A 584 -4.67 -7.21 13.12
CA ARG A 584 -4.98 -8.28 14.09
C ARG A 584 -4.44 -7.98 15.49
N PHE A 585 -3.43 -7.14 15.60
CA PHE A 585 -2.86 -6.71 16.88
C PHE A 585 -3.49 -5.43 17.44
N CYS A 586 -4.21 -4.66 16.63
CA CYS A 586 -4.76 -3.35 17.03
C CYS A 586 -5.73 -3.45 18.22
N LYS A 587 -6.65 -4.42 18.18
CA LYS A 587 -7.59 -4.65 19.29
C LYS A 587 -6.86 -5.00 20.59
N PHE A 588 -5.82 -5.82 20.51
CA PHE A 588 -4.99 -6.16 21.65
C PHE A 588 -4.20 -4.94 22.17
N ALA A 589 -3.63 -4.13 21.29
CA ALA A 589 -2.96 -2.88 21.69
C ALA A 589 -3.90 -1.97 22.50
N LYS A 590 -5.14 -1.76 21.99
CA LYS A 590 -6.19 -1.03 22.72
C LYS A 590 -6.48 -1.64 24.08
N GLU A 591 -6.64 -2.96 24.18
CA GLU A 591 -6.91 -3.69 25.43
C GLU A 591 -5.76 -3.55 26.44
N GLN A 592 -4.52 -3.41 25.96
CA GLN A 592 -3.35 -3.16 26.82
C GLN A 592 -3.15 -1.67 27.17
N GLY A 593 -3.99 -0.77 26.66
CA GLY A 593 -3.83 0.68 26.89
C GLY A 593 -2.67 1.29 26.09
N VAL A 594 -2.27 0.68 24.98
CA VAL A 594 -1.24 1.22 24.07
C VAL A 594 -1.93 2.08 23.00
N PRO A 595 -1.71 3.41 22.98
CA PRO A 595 -2.19 4.25 21.90
C PRO A 595 -1.56 3.86 20.57
N VAL A 596 -2.29 4.10 19.47
CA VAL A 596 -1.81 3.83 18.11
C VAL A 596 -1.56 5.16 17.41
N ALA A 597 -0.44 5.28 16.68
CA ALA A 597 -0.20 6.38 15.77
C ALA A 597 -0.37 5.92 14.31
N ILE A 598 -1.14 6.66 13.52
CA ILE A 598 -1.29 6.42 12.08
C ILE A 598 -0.31 7.34 11.36
N ASN A 599 0.79 6.82 10.87
CA ASN A 599 1.84 7.62 10.25
C ASN A 599 2.08 7.17 8.80
N PRO A 600 2.25 8.10 7.87
CA PRO A 600 2.36 7.78 6.45
C PRO A 600 3.76 7.30 6.04
N ASP A 601 4.79 7.55 6.84
CA ASP A 601 6.20 7.33 6.46
C ASP A 601 6.50 8.08 5.13
N ALA A 602 6.05 9.35 5.11
CA ALA A 602 5.99 10.12 3.87
C ALA A 602 7.35 10.68 3.49
N HIS A 603 7.80 10.35 2.28
CA HIS A 603 9.02 10.89 1.66
C HIS A 603 8.74 12.01 0.65
N SER A 604 7.47 12.39 0.51
CA SER A 604 7.00 13.46 -0.36
C SER A 604 5.73 14.10 0.21
N THR A 605 5.38 15.28 -0.25
CA THR A 605 4.12 15.93 0.13
C THR A 605 2.88 15.10 -0.23
N GLN A 606 2.94 14.34 -1.32
CA GLN A 606 1.86 13.44 -1.73
C GLN A 606 1.71 12.26 -0.78
N GLY A 607 2.82 11.71 -0.27
CA GLY A 607 2.82 10.58 0.66
C GLY A 607 2.09 10.87 1.98
N LEU A 608 1.92 12.14 2.39
CA LEU A 608 1.12 12.50 3.57
C LEU A 608 -0.32 11.97 3.50
N LYS A 609 -0.86 11.80 2.31
CA LYS A 609 -2.22 11.28 2.08
C LYS A 609 -2.36 9.80 2.39
N ASP A 610 -1.27 9.06 2.49
CA ASP A 610 -1.28 7.62 2.79
C ASP A 610 -1.88 7.31 4.17
N VAL A 611 -1.98 8.29 5.08
CA VAL A 611 -2.73 8.15 6.35
C VAL A 611 -4.15 7.62 6.14
N TRP A 612 -4.73 7.82 4.96
CA TRP A 612 -6.03 7.24 4.63
C TRP A 612 -6.00 5.70 4.68
N PHE A 613 -4.95 5.06 4.14
CA PHE A 613 -4.80 3.59 4.18
C PHE A 613 -4.57 3.08 5.60
N GLY A 614 -3.74 3.77 6.39
CA GLY A 614 -3.54 3.44 7.81
C GLY A 614 -4.85 3.54 8.60
N THR A 615 -5.69 4.53 8.28
CA THR A 615 -7.02 4.66 8.88
C THR A 615 -7.91 3.45 8.55
N GLN A 616 -7.84 2.91 7.31
CA GLN A 616 -8.61 1.70 6.97
C GLN A 616 -8.14 0.48 7.80
N ILE A 617 -6.85 0.37 8.07
CA ILE A 617 -6.29 -0.69 8.94
C ILE A 617 -6.71 -0.48 10.40
N ALA A 618 -6.70 0.75 10.91
CA ALA A 618 -7.18 1.08 12.24
C ALA A 618 -8.67 0.74 12.42
N ARG A 619 -9.52 1.08 11.45
CA ARG A 619 -10.95 0.71 11.40
C ARG A 619 -11.13 -0.80 11.45
N LYS A 620 -10.38 -1.52 10.60
CA LYS A 620 -10.35 -2.99 10.59
C LYS A 620 -9.89 -3.58 11.92
N GLY A 621 -9.01 -2.90 12.61
CA GLY A 621 -8.47 -3.23 13.94
C GLY A 621 -9.35 -2.81 15.12
N TRP A 622 -10.61 -2.39 14.91
CA TRP A 622 -11.56 -1.99 15.95
C TRP A 622 -11.22 -0.68 16.69
N LEU A 623 -10.41 0.19 16.10
CA LEU A 623 -9.95 1.40 16.76
C LEU A 623 -10.92 2.58 16.55
N GLU A 624 -11.06 3.36 17.62
CA GLU A 624 -11.83 4.59 17.70
C GLU A 624 -10.88 5.79 17.72
N ALA A 625 -11.39 7.00 17.48
CA ALA A 625 -10.57 8.22 17.50
C ALA A 625 -9.81 8.43 18.83
N THR A 626 -10.37 7.96 19.94
CA THR A 626 -9.75 8.03 21.28
C THR A 626 -8.54 7.13 21.44
N ASP A 627 -8.43 6.08 20.63
CA ASP A 627 -7.31 5.13 20.65
C ASP A 627 -6.12 5.63 19.81
N ILE A 628 -6.34 6.68 18.98
CA ILE A 628 -5.38 7.19 18.00
C ILE A 628 -4.72 8.48 18.50
N LEU A 629 -3.40 8.46 18.61
CA LEU A 629 -2.60 9.62 19.04
C LEU A 629 -2.82 10.82 18.11
N ASN A 630 -2.86 10.57 16.80
CA ASN A 630 -3.02 11.60 15.76
C ASN A 630 -4.38 12.31 15.76
N CYS A 631 -5.37 11.83 16.52
CA CYS A 631 -6.65 12.51 16.70
C CYS A 631 -6.62 13.56 17.82
N ARG A 632 -5.53 13.64 18.60
CA ARG A 632 -5.36 14.65 19.65
C ARG A 632 -4.99 16.00 19.04
N SER A 633 -5.37 17.08 19.73
CA SER A 633 -4.97 18.44 19.30
C SER A 633 -3.47 18.67 19.46
N GLY A 634 -2.91 19.60 18.68
CA GLY A 634 -1.51 20.00 18.83
C GLY A 634 -1.18 20.47 20.25
N ALA A 635 -2.09 21.20 20.89
CA ALA A 635 -1.93 21.66 22.27
C ALA A 635 -1.99 20.52 23.31
N ASP A 636 -2.73 19.43 23.06
CA ASP A 636 -2.73 18.26 23.92
C ASP A 636 -1.42 17.47 23.78
N LEU A 637 -0.90 17.40 22.55
CA LEU A 637 0.37 16.73 22.27
C LEU A 637 1.57 17.46 22.87
N GLU A 638 1.59 18.79 22.81
CA GLU A 638 2.62 19.58 23.49
C GLU A 638 2.71 19.24 25.00
N ARG A 639 1.56 19.11 25.67
CA ARG A 639 1.51 18.75 27.09
C ARG A 639 1.86 17.28 27.36
N LEU A 640 1.75 16.41 26.37
CA LEU A 640 2.00 14.99 26.51
C LEU A 640 3.46 14.66 26.23
N LEU A 641 4.09 15.39 25.30
CA LEU A 641 5.47 15.15 24.87
C LEU A 641 6.49 15.94 25.71
N TRP A 642 6.05 16.96 26.48
CA TRP A 642 6.85 17.82 27.37
C TRP A 642 6.25 17.89 28.77
#